data_b4d7bee8a78a7b1f059189055d0c4d4b
#
_entry.id   b4d7bee8a78a7b1f059189055d0c4d4b
#
_cell.length_a   1.000
_cell.length_b   1.000
_cell.length_c   1.000
_cell.angle_alpha   90.00
_cell.angle_beta   90.00
_cell.angle_gamma   90.00
#
_symmetry.space_group_name_H-M   'P 1'
#
loop_
_entity.id
_entity.type
_entity.pdbx_description
1 polymer ?
#
loop_
_entity_poly.entity_id
_entity_poly.type
_entity_poly.pdbx_seq_one_letter_code
_entity_poly.pdbx_strand_id
1 'polypeptide(L)'
;MERQPPSLSLVNNSNINNLSVGGITTGIPTEVYTFDQRRDEVKRFLQNVIYDPSDYTTSQIQNYVTTSSSNRPVGATITVKSAGMLTVVDGYTGNSVTKNVDAGAITIYNCTPGAVSKFVLLGADGSIIQQGIIKPTGDCRMIYMTNVDNVRDLGGWSCDGGTVKYGLLFRGGEMYGHLTNDGKQQALDMLGILKEIDLRFASELNGRTESGFGPTVDMLWVDMTWNDLAYQKSSGNIKAIFDPLFDYVIANKPTYFHCSAGADRTGVVALLCEAILGVSQSDCDKDYELSSFNSGVSTDAEARRRNETPWTREINYLNAYPGATFRDKVVNFMVSCGITIEKINAFRAAMIDGTPETVTADIATYSITKTLTDVTVSNGAASVQQYQPFVASITPTNGKLIESIKVTMGGKDVTAAVLRGSTDVLRRAVRVALTKCTSSNPRAYVIDGQSYCTAITADTGCEVSNVKIMMGGEDVSTFYKDGVIAIPEVIGDIVITATAVAQAPAYTNLLDAAIDMDGNVIGHTPMYKNMRYNSSSGAPVEYTGTNITGLLPVKKGDVVRIRWKGNTDISYQSIKFFKSDRTQVKVGYTSLANIEKGQAGPVINFNAANGVADFKFDSSNGAAYFSIVLYDTLENVIVTTNEEII
;
A
#
# COMPACT_ATOMS: atom_id res chain seq x y z
N MET A 1 -24.91 13.27 -26.11
CA MET A 1 -24.39 12.96 -27.45
C MET A 1 -23.66 11.64 -27.33
N GLU A 2 -24.30 10.55 -27.76
CA GLU A 2 -23.63 9.26 -27.90
C GLU A 2 -22.55 9.41 -28.96
N ARG A 3 -21.30 9.29 -28.57
CA ARG A 3 -20.20 9.18 -29.52
C ARG A 3 -20.16 7.75 -30.04
N GLN A 4 -20.47 7.57 -31.31
CA GLN A 4 -20.04 6.37 -32.01
C GLN A 4 -18.51 6.27 -31.96
N PRO A 5 -17.95 5.05 -31.81
CA PRO A 5 -16.52 4.85 -31.92
C PRO A 5 -16.02 5.38 -33.28
N PRO A 6 -14.76 5.87 -33.38
CA PRO A 6 -14.25 6.40 -34.62
C PRO A 6 -14.41 5.36 -35.71
N SER A 7 -15.09 5.75 -36.79
CA SER A 7 -15.34 4.89 -37.94
C SER A 7 -14.00 4.46 -38.55
N LEU A 8 -13.70 3.19 -38.45
CA LEU A 8 -12.67 2.50 -39.24
C LEU A 8 -13.04 2.57 -40.73
N SER A 9 -12.76 3.70 -41.37
CA SER A 9 -13.22 3.99 -42.73
C SER A 9 -12.33 3.43 -43.85
N LEU A 10 -11.40 2.49 -43.56
CA LEU A 10 -10.53 1.94 -44.60
C LEU A 10 -10.24 0.42 -44.48
N VAL A 11 -10.79 -0.29 -43.51
CA VAL A 11 -10.68 -1.74 -43.49
C VAL A 11 -11.99 -2.32 -43.99
N ASN A 12 -11.93 -3.15 -45.00
CA ASN A 12 -13.10 -3.83 -45.53
C ASN A 12 -13.73 -4.65 -44.37
N ASN A 13 -14.80 -4.14 -43.79
CA ASN A 13 -15.49 -4.67 -42.60
C ASN A 13 -15.82 -6.18 -42.72
N SER A 14 -15.89 -6.73 -43.95
CA SER A 14 -16.12 -8.15 -44.19
C SER A 14 -15.01 -9.06 -43.65
N ASN A 15 -13.75 -8.60 -43.66
CA ASN A 15 -12.63 -9.42 -43.18
C ASN A 15 -12.49 -9.41 -41.64
N ILE A 16 -12.85 -8.27 -40.98
CA ILE A 16 -12.88 -8.19 -39.53
C ILE A 16 -14.13 -8.90 -38.97
N ASN A 17 -15.30 -8.75 -39.64
CA ASN A 17 -16.52 -9.47 -39.26
C ASN A 17 -16.36 -10.99 -39.38
N ASN A 18 -15.55 -11.47 -40.33
CA ASN A 18 -15.21 -12.89 -40.45
C ASN A 18 -14.35 -13.41 -39.29
N LEU A 19 -13.58 -12.54 -38.63
CA LEU A 19 -12.87 -12.86 -37.38
C LEU A 19 -13.83 -12.94 -36.18
N SER A 20 -14.87 -12.11 -36.13
CA SER A 20 -15.86 -12.11 -35.03
C SER A 20 -16.84 -13.27 -35.09
N VAL A 21 -17.09 -13.87 -36.25
CA VAL A 21 -18.11 -14.91 -36.47
C VAL A 21 -17.51 -16.30 -36.74
N GLY A 22 -16.29 -16.59 -36.33
CA GLY A 22 -15.70 -17.93 -36.43
C GLY A 22 -15.22 -18.35 -37.83
N GLY A 23 -15.22 -17.44 -38.81
CA GLY A 23 -14.73 -17.68 -40.16
C GLY A 23 -13.19 -17.58 -40.25
N ILE A 24 -12.50 -18.72 -40.17
CA ILE A 24 -11.12 -18.85 -40.64
C ILE A 24 -11.18 -18.85 -42.16
N THR A 25 -10.43 -17.94 -42.81
CA THR A 25 -10.37 -17.90 -44.27
C THR A 25 -9.74 -19.18 -44.79
N THR A 26 -10.45 -19.91 -45.65
CA THR A 26 -9.95 -21.15 -46.27
C THR A 26 -8.73 -20.84 -47.13
N GLY A 27 -7.63 -21.56 -46.92
CA GLY A 27 -6.41 -21.45 -47.71
C GLY A 27 -5.22 -20.80 -46.97
N ILE A 28 -5.41 -20.10 -45.87
CA ILE A 28 -4.31 -19.56 -45.06
C ILE A 28 -4.21 -20.36 -43.76
N PRO A 29 -3.02 -20.94 -43.43
CA PRO A 29 -2.85 -21.68 -42.18
C PRO A 29 -3.14 -20.79 -40.95
N THR A 30 -3.88 -21.34 -39.99
CA THR A 30 -4.11 -20.67 -38.71
C THR A 30 -3.01 -21.05 -37.74
N GLU A 31 -2.23 -20.09 -37.31
CA GLU A 31 -1.21 -20.27 -36.28
C GLU A 31 -1.87 -20.33 -34.89
N VAL A 32 -1.31 -21.13 -33.97
CA VAL A 32 -1.87 -21.31 -32.62
C VAL A 32 -0.78 -21.06 -31.58
N TYR A 33 -1.06 -20.13 -30.69
CA TYR A 33 -0.18 -19.77 -29.58
C TYR A 33 -0.89 -20.04 -28.25
N THR A 34 -0.32 -20.96 -27.46
CA THR A 34 -0.83 -21.31 -26.12
C THR A 34 0.30 -21.13 -25.12
N PHE A 35 0.10 -20.35 -24.08
CA PHE A 35 1.10 -20.06 -23.06
C PHE A 35 0.45 -19.54 -21.78
N ASP A 36 1.16 -19.64 -20.66
CA ASP A 36 0.81 -18.92 -19.44
C ASP A 36 1.36 -17.47 -19.55
N GLN A 37 0.47 -16.48 -19.40
CA GLN A 37 0.85 -15.07 -19.51
C GLN A 37 1.69 -14.58 -18.32
N ARG A 38 1.74 -15.34 -17.23
CA ARG A 38 2.55 -15.00 -16.06
C ARG A 38 3.97 -15.53 -16.22
N ARG A 39 4.93 -14.80 -15.70
CA ARG A 39 6.31 -15.30 -15.56
C ARG A 39 6.38 -16.40 -14.51
N ASP A 40 7.41 -17.20 -14.57
CA ASP A 40 7.60 -18.34 -13.66
C ASP A 40 7.66 -17.91 -12.20
N GLU A 41 8.19 -16.73 -11.90
CA GLU A 41 8.25 -16.14 -10.58
C GLU A 41 6.85 -15.92 -10.00
N VAL A 42 5.99 -15.29 -10.77
CA VAL A 42 4.59 -15.03 -10.40
C VAL A 42 3.83 -16.34 -10.26
N LYS A 43 4.00 -17.29 -11.19
CA LYS A 43 3.37 -18.61 -11.10
C LYS A 43 3.74 -19.33 -9.81
N ARG A 44 5.04 -19.39 -9.49
CA ARG A 44 5.51 -20.04 -8.26
C ARG A 44 4.96 -19.37 -7.00
N PHE A 45 4.90 -18.05 -6.99
CA PHE A 45 4.35 -17.31 -5.86
C PHE A 45 2.86 -17.58 -5.67
N LEU A 46 2.07 -17.52 -6.74
CA LEU A 46 0.63 -17.74 -6.70
C LEU A 46 0.22 -19.19 -6.40
N GLN A 47 1.16 -20.15 -6.44
CA GLN A 47 0.94 -21.53 -5.99
C GLN A 47 0.78 -21.66 -4.46
N ASN A 48 1.14 -20.64 -3.68
CA ASN A 48 0.86 -20.65 -2.25
C ASN A 48 -0.65 -20.73 -2.03
N VAL A 49 -1.11 -21.75 -1.32
CA VAL A 49 -2.54 -21.95 -1.05
C VAL A 49 -3.07 -20.86 -0.12
N ILE A 50 -2.30 -20.58 0.93
CA ILE A 50 -2.55 -19.47 1.86
C ILE A 50 -1.30 -18.60 1.89
N TYR A 51 -1.51 -17.31 1.87
CA TYR A 51 -0.46 -16.32 2.00
C TYR A 51 -0.87 -15.30 3.06
N ASP A 52 0.00 -15.07 4.03
CA ASP A 52 -0.08 -14.00 5.02
C ASP A 52 1.26 -13.26 4.99
N PRO A 53 1.30 -11.94 4.75
CA PRO A 53 2.55 -11.19 4.71
C PRO A 53 3.41 -11.31 5.97
N SER A 54 2.79 -11.55 7.14
CA SER A 54 3.50 -11.71 8.41
C SER A 54 4.32 -13.01 8.50
N ASP A 55 3.94 -14.04 7.74
CA ASP A 55 4.60 -15.33 7.71
C ASP A 55 5.86 -15.34 6.83
N TYR A 56 6.05 -14.30 6.00
CA TYR A 56 7.12 -14.25 5.02
C TYR A 56 8.12 -13.13 5.32
N THR A 57 9.38 -13.50 5.38
CA THR A 57 10.48 -12.52 5.43
C THR A 57 10.77 -11.96 4.05
N THR A 58 11.43 -10.81 3.99
CA THR A 58 11.92 -10.21 2.73
C THR A 58 12.73 -11.21 1.90
N SER A 59 13.61 -12.00 2.52
CA SER A 59 14.41 -13.01 1.84
C SER A 59 13.58 -14.15 1.23
N GLN A 60 12.45 -14.51 1.84
CA GLN A 60 11.55 -15.54 1.31
C GLN A 60 10.82 -15.03 0.06
N ILE A 61 10.37 -13.78 0.06
CA ILE A 61 9.78 -13.15 -1.14
C ILE A 61 10.83 -13.02 -2.25
N GLN A 62 12.07 -12.69 -1.92
CA GLN A 62 13.17 -12.61 -2.90
C GLN A 62 13.47 -13.95 -3.59
N ASN A 63 13.19 -15.09 -2.97
CA ASN A 63 13.34 -16.39 -3.62
C ASN A 63 12.42 -16.58 -4.85
N TYR A 64 11.36 -15.79 -4.96
CA TYR A 64 10.49 -15.80 -6.13
C TYR A 64 11.01 -14.85 -7.21
N VAL A 65 11.55 -13.68 -6.83
CA VAL A 65 11.91 -12.60 -7.75
C VAL A 65 13.31 -12.80 -8.31
N THR A 66 13.42 -13.02 -9.61
CA THR A 66 14.71 -13.22 -10.30
C THR A 66 15.15 -11.99 -11.10
N THR A 67 14.21 -11.14 -11.50
CA THR A 67 14.46 -9.90 -12.25
C THR A 67 13.63 -8.74 -11.72
N SER A 68 14.04 -7.52 -12.04
CA SER A 68 13.32 -6.29 -11.70
C SER A 68 11.99 -6.10 -12.44
N SER A 69 11.57 -7.02 -13.28
CA SER A 69 10.35 -6.94 -14.09
C SER A 69 9.54 -8.23 -14.03
N SER A 70 9.67 -8.98 -12.92
CA SER A 70 9.09 -10.32 -12.80
C SER A 70 7.56 -10.34 -12.85
N ASN A 71 6.88 -9.22 -12.56
CA ASN A 71 5.43 -9.08 -12.69
C ASN A 71 4.95 -8.63 -14.09
N ARG A 72 5.85 -8.41 -15.05
CA ARG A 72 5.43 -8.13 -16.43
C ARG A 72 4.96 -9.39 -17.13
N PRO A 73 3.93 -9.31 -18.00
CA PRO A 73 3.39 -10.49 -18.66
C PRO A 73 4.37 -11.08 -19.69
N VAL A 74 4.15 -12.36 -19.97
CA VAL A 74 4.64 -13.03 -21.18
C VAL A 74 3.61 -12.79 -22.27
N GLY A 75 4.05 -12.50 -23.50
CA GLY A 75 3.18 -12.34 -24.67
C GLY A 75 3.42 -13.43 -25.70
N ALA A 76 2.53 -13.51 -26.69
CA ALA A 76 2.70 -14.36 -27.85
C ALA A 76 3.70 -13.72 -28.83
N THR A 77 4.87 -14.31 -28.99
CA THR A 77 5.80 -13.86 -30.02
C THR A 77 5.48 -14.52 -31.35
N ILE A 78 5.05 -13.72 -32.31
CA ILE A 78 4.76 -14.16 -33.68
C ILE A 78 5.87 -13.69 -34.63
N THR A 79 6.15 -14.46 -35.68
CA THR A 79 7.03 -14.03 -36.76
C THR A 79 6.19 -13.48 -37.90
N VAL A 80 6.17 -12.16 -38.04
CA VAL A 80 5.51 -11.46 -39.14
C VAL A 80 6.29 -11.71 -40.44
N LYS A 81 5.60 -12.26 -41.43
CA LYS A 81 6.22 -12.73 -42.67
C LYS A 81 6.55 -11.59 -43.65
N SER A 82 5.76 -10.54 -43.63
CA SER A 82 5.98 -9.32 -44.44
C SER A 82 5.36 -8.12 -43.75
N ALA A 83 5.80 -6.92 -44.12
CA ALA A 83 5.18 -5.69 -43.59
C ALA A 83 3.69 -5.65 -43.95
N GLY A 84 2.88 -5.10 -42.99
CA GLY A 84 1.45 -5.04 -43.17
C GLY A 84 0.74 -4.43 -41.97
N MET A 85 -0.59 -4.53 -41.98
CA MET A 85 -1.46 -4.03 -40.92
C MET A 85 -1.92 -5.21 -40.05
N LEU A 86 -1.41 -5.28 -38.84
CA LEU A 86 -1.77 -6.29 -37.85
C LEU A 86 -2.91 -5.80 -36.98
N THR A 87 -4.00 -6.57 -36.96
CA THR A 87 -5.12 -6.40 -36.02
C THR A 87 -5.15 -7.57 -35.06
N VAL A 88 -5.28 -7.28 -33.77
CA VAL A 88 -5.47 -8.26 -32.70
C VAL A 88 -6.81 -7.96 -32.02
N VAL A 89 -7.63 -9.00 -31.84
CA VAL A 89 -8.95 -8.92 -31.17
C VAL A 89 -8.89 -9.78 -29.93
N ASP A 90 -9.17 -9.18 -28.77
CA ASP A 90 -9.28 -9.91 -27.51
C ASP A 90 -10.55 -10.76 -27.48
N GLY A 91 -10.39 -12.02 -27.13
CA GLY A 91 -11.50 -12.99 -27.17
C GLY A 91 -12.52 -12.86 -26.02
N TYR A 92 -12.19 -12.10 -24.97
CA TYR A 92 -13.06 -11.87 -23.82
C TYR A 92 -13.85 -10.56 -23.96
N THR A 93 -13.14 -9.46 -24.15
CA THR A 93 -13.72 -8.12 -24.21
C THR A 93 -14.26 -7.76 -25.60
N GLY A 94 -13.72 -8.39 -26.65
CA GLY A 94 -13.98 -8.01 -28.04
C GLY A 94 -13.22 -6.76 -28.50
N ASN A 95 -12.46 -6.13 -27.63
CA ASN A 95 -11.63 -4.97 -27.96
C ASN A 95 -10.54 -5.37 -28.94
N SER A 96 -10.08 -4.41 -29.74
CA SER A 96 -9.06 -4.69 -30.74
C SER A 96 -8.05 -3.56 -30.88
N VAL A 97 -6.80 -3.92 -31.15
CA VAL A 97 -5.76 -2.98 -31.52
C VAL A 97 -5.26 -3.26 -32.92
N THR A 98 -5.06 -2.22 -33.70
CA THR A 98 -4.55 -2.30 -35.06
C THR A 98 -3.30 -1.43 -35.20
N LYS A 99 -2.22 -1.98 -35.76
CA LYS A 99 -0.99 -1.25 -35.99
C LYS A 99 -0.27 -1.72 -37.24
N ASN A 100 0.47 -0.81 -37.89
CA ASN A 100 1.41 -1.19 -38.92
C ASN A 100 2.62 -1.90 -38.31
N VAL A 101 3.06 -2.96 -38.93
CA VAL A 101 4.19 -3.77 -38.49
C VAL A 101 5.10 -4.10 -39.66
N ASP A 102 6.39 -4.18 -39.39
CA ASP A 102 7.39 -4.67 -40.32
C ASP A 102 7.55 -6.20 -40.20
N ALA A 103 8.18 -6.82 -41.21
CA ALA A 103 8.55 -8.21 -41.12
C ALA A 103 9.55 -8.45 -39.98
N GLY A 104 9.35 -9.52 -39.22
CA GLY A 104 10.17 -9.87 -38.08
C GLY A 104 9.39 -10.40 -36.88
N ALA A 105 10.08 -10.58 -35.78
CA ALA A 105 9.46 -11.03 -34.55
C ALA A 105 8.77 -9.86 -33.82
N ILE A 106 7.50 -10.02 -33.48
CA ILE A 106 6.75 -9.08 -32.64
C ILE A 106 6.04 -9.84 -31.52
N THR A 107 5.86 -9.18 -30.39
CA THR A 107 5.15 -9.79 -29.26
C THR A 107 3.79 -9.11 -29.08
N ILE A 108 2.75 -9.95 -29.05
CA ILE A 108 1.37 -9.53 -28.74
C ILE A 108 1.13 -9.76 -27.26
N TYR A 109 0.71 -8.71 -26.57
CA TYR A 109 0.38 -8.72 -25.16
C TYR A 109 -1.11 -8.47 -24.91
N ASN A 110 -1.51 -8.55 -23.67
CA ASN A 110 -2.81 -8.10 -23.14
C ASN A 110 -4.04 -8.88 -23.65
N CYS A 111 -3.86 -10.03 -24.28
CA CYS A 111 -4.96 -10.95 -24.51
C CYS A 111 -5.44 -11.55 -23.16
N THR A 112 -6.76 -11.65 -22.98
CA THR A 112 -7.35 -12.11 -21.72
C THR A 112 -7.16 -13.62 -21.50
N PRO A 113 -6.65 -14.06 -20.34
CA PRO A 113 -6.49 -15.46 -20.01
C PRO A 113 -7.81 -16.24 -20.07
N GLY A 114 -7.76 -17.50 -20.52
CA GLY A 114 -8.93 -18.36 -20.66
C GLY A 114 -9.78 -18.09 -21.90
N ALA A 115 -9.56 -16.96 -22.59
CA ALA A 115 -10.26 -16.61 -23.82
C ALA A 115 -9.45 -16.95 -25.08
N VAL A 116 -10.12 -17.02 -26.22
CA VAL A 116 -9.50 -17.27 -27.52
C VAL A 116 -9.45 -15.96 -28.31
N SER A 117 -8.34 -15.28 -28.21
CA SER A 117 -8.06 -14.06 -28.98
C SER A 117 -7.61 -14.42 -30.40
N LYS A 118 -7.73 -13.48 -31.32
CA LYS A 118 -7.41 -13.69 -32.75
C LYS A 118 -6.50 -12.59 -33.25
N PHE A 119 -5.66 -12.91 -34.23
CA PHE A 119 -4.96 -11.88 -34.98
C PHE A 119 -5.06 -12.13 -36.47
N VAL A 120 -4.97 -11.04 -37.24
CA VAL A 120 -4.87 -11.06 -38.70
C VAL A 120 -3.87 -10.00 -39.14
N LEU A 121 -3.02 -10.37 -40.10
CA LEU A 121 -2.12 -9.48 -40.81
C LEU A 121 -2.64 -9.27 -42.22
N LEU A 122 -2.90 -8.03 -42.59
CA LEU A 122 -3.33 -7.64 -43.92
C LEU A 122 -2.17 -7.00 -44.70
N GLY A 123 -2.04 -7.35 -45.97
CA GLY A 123 -1.16 -6.69 -46.90
C GLY A 123 -1.67 -5.30 -47.33
N ALA A 124 -0.88 -4.58 -48.11
CA ALA A 124 -1.25 -3.27 -48.63
C ALA A 124 -2.45 -3.31 -49.57
N ASP A 125 -2.73 -4.43 -50.19
CA ASP A 125 -3.88 -4.71 -51.05
C ASP A 125 -5.15 -5.16 -50.25
N GLY A 126 -5.04 -5.26 -48.93
CA GLY A 126 -6.11 -5.74 -48.05
C GLY A 126 -6.26 -7.26 -48.00
N SER A 127 -5.39 -8.01 -48.67
CA SER A 127 -5.38 -9.49 -48.57
C SER A 127 -4.88 -9.96 -47.21
N ILE A 128 -5.41 -11.08 -46.72
CA ILE A 128 -4.90 -11.71 -45.50
C ILE A 128 -3.59 -12.42 -45.82
N ILE A 129 -2.52 -11.98 -45.19
CA ILE A 129 -1.16 -12.57 -45.33
C ILE A 129 -0.94 -13.67 -44.28
N GLN A 130 -1.43 -13.42 -43.07
CA GLN A 130 -1.20 -14.29 -41.90
C GLN A 130 -2.38 -14.17 -40.94
N GLN A 131 -2.73 -15.25 -40.29
CA GLN A 131 -3.76 -15.26 -39.25
C GLN A 131 -3.43 -16.28 -38.16
N GLY A 132 -3.98 -16.06 -36.97
CA GLY A 132 -3.80 -17.00 -35.89
C GLY A 132 -4.72 -16.75 -34.70
N ILE A 133 -4.62 -17.65 -33.75
CA ILE A 133 -5.31 -17.58 -32.47
C ILE A 133 -4.30 -17.60 -31.33
N ILE A 134 -4.62 -16.85 -30.28
CA ILE A 134 -3.82 -16.69 -29.08
C ILE A 134 -4.69 -17.14 -27.90
N LYS A 135 -4.19 -18.12 -27.14
CA LYS A 135 -4.86 -18.74 -26.00
C LYS A 135 -3.99 -18.57 -24.75
N PRO A 136 -3.96 -17.41 -24.13
CA PRO A 136 -3.24 -17.23 -22.88
C PRO A 136 -4.00 -17.95 -21.75
N THR A 137 -3.24 -18.45 -20.78
CA THR A 137 -3.72 -19.02 -19.53
C THR A 137 -3.09 -18.25 -18.37
N GLY A 138 -3.52 -18.57 -17.16
CA GLY A 138 -2.94 -18.03 -15.93
C GLY A 138 -3.71 -16.84 -15.37
N ASP A 139 -4.45 -17.12 -14.29
CA ASP A 139 -5.19 -16.10 -13.56
C ASP A 139 -4.28 -15.12 -12.85
N CYS A 140 -4.82 -13.96 -12.47
CA CYS A 140 -4.12 -12.74 -12.21
C CYS A 140 -3.52 -12.18 -13.51
N ARG A 141 -4.35 -11.49 -14.29
CA ARG A 141 -3.96 -10.94 -15.59
C ARG A 141 -2.97 -9.79 -15.43
N MET A 142 -1.69 -10.07 -15.73
CA MET A 142 -0.67 -9.05 -15.84
C MET A 142 -0.83 -8.28 -17.14
N ILE A 143 -0.63 -6.97 -17.10
CA ILE A 143 -0.79 -6.07 -18.25
C ILE A 143 0.57 -5.53 -18.67
N TYR A 144 0.85 -5.57 -19.95
CA TYR A 144 1.98 -4.85 -20.55
C TYR A 144 1.51 -3.47 -21.03
N MET A 145 2.09 -2.44 -20.45
CA MET A 145 1.92 -1.07 -20.87
C MET A 145 3.33 -0.45 -20.93
N THR A 146 3.73 0.01 -22.11
CA THR A 146 5.13 0.44 -22.32
C THR A 146 5.50 1.57 -21.37
N ASN A 147 6.57 1.35 -20.61
CA ASN A 147 7.13 2.27 -19.60
C ASN A 147 6.21 2.59 -18.42
N VAL A 148 5.12 1.86 -18.24
CA VAL A 148 4.31 1.92 -17.03
C VAL A 148 4.47 0.62 -16.27
N ASP A 149 4.78 0.72 -15.01
CA ASP A 149 5.10 -0.41 -14.17
C ASP A 149 3.90 -0.88 -13.31
N ASN A 150 4.00 -2.11 -12.82
CA ASN A 150 3.06 -2.69 -11.86
C ASN A 150 1.60 -2.72 -12.34
N VAL A 151 1.39 -2.83 -13.67
CA VAL A 151 0.04 -2.80 -14.27
C VAL A 151 -0.56 -4.20 -14.27
N ARG A 152 -1.79 -4.31 -13.77
CA ARG A 152 -2.59 -5.54 -13.82
C ARG A 152 -4.08 -5.28 -13.79
N ASP A 153 -4.83 -6.27 -14.24
CA ASP A 153 -6.28 -6.34 -14.14
C ASP A 153 -6.66 -6.89 -12.75
N LEU A 154 -7.71 -6.42 -12.14
CA LEU A 154 -8.26 -7.03 -10.92
C LEU A 154 -9.05 -8.32 -11.24
N GLY A 155 -9.32 -8.61 -12.49
CA GLY A 155 -10.01 -9.82 -12.91
C GLY A 155 -9.19 -11.10 -12.71
N GLY A 156 -9.91 -12.21 -12.63
CA GLY A 156 -9.36 -13.57 -12.55
C GLY A 156 -9.27 -14.16 -11.15
N TRP A 157 -9.43 -13.37 -10.11
CA TRP A 157 -9.49 -13.91 -8.75
C TRP A 157 -10.79 -14.65 -8.49
N SER A 158 -10.70 -15.79 -7.80
CA SER A 158 -11.86 -16.46 -7.26
C SER A 158 -12.56 -15.59 -6.22
N CYS A 159 -13.88 -15.51 -6.27
CA CYS A 159 -14.66 -14.70 -5.37
C CYS A 159 -16.00 -15.36 -5.03
N ASP A 160 -16.77 -14.74 -4.15
CA ASP A 160 -18.07 -15.29 -3.76
C ASP A 160 -19.06 -15.30 -4.93
N GLY A 161 -19.40 -16.51 -5.34
CA GLY A 161 -20.36 -16.75 -6.43
C GLY A 161 -19.77 -16.79 -7.83
N GLY A 162 -18.44 -16.77 -7.97
CA GLY A 162 -17.79 -16.87 -9.27
C GLY A 162 -16.34 -16.40 -9.33
N THR A 163 -16.04 -15.66 -10.37
CA THR A 163 -14.71 -15.10 -10.63
C THR A 163 -14.85 -13.60 -10.91
N VAL A 164 -13.88 -12.81 -10.48
CA VAL A 164 -13.83 -11.38 -10.80
C VAL A 164 -13.64 -11.20 -12.30
N LYS A 165 -14.52 -10.42 -12.95
CA LYS A 165 -14.47 -10.16 -14.40
C LYS A 165 -13.22 -9.43 -14.79
N TYR A 166 -12.67 -9.82 -15.93
CA TYR A 166 -11.60 -9.09 -16.58
C TYR A 166 -12.08 -7.83 -17.31
N GLY A 167 -11.16 -6.90 -17.53
CA GLY A 167 -11.35 -5.79 -18.45
C GLY A 167 -12.14 -4.60 -17.90
N LEU A 168 -12.47 -4.55 -16.62
CA LEU A 168 -13.23 -3.46 -16.02
C LEU A 168 -12.42 -2.62 -15.04
N LEU A 169 -11.56 -3.23 -14.24
CA LEU A 169 -10.71 -2.52 -13.29
C LEU A 169 -9.25 -2.88 -13.49
N PHE A 170 -8.45 -1.86 -13.77
CA PHE A 170 -7.01 -1.97 -13.92
C PHE A 170 -6.32 -1.13 -12.86
N ARG A 171 -5.23 -1.65 -12.31
CA ARG A 171 -4.38 -0.93 -11.37
C ARG A 171 -2.95 -0.87 -11.88
N GLY A 172 -2.20 0.16 -11.47
CA GLY A 172 -0.80 0.26 -11.85
C GLY A 172 -0.12 1.52 -11.31
N GLY A 173 1.10 1.77 -11.80
CA GLY A 173 1.86 2.97 -11.53
C GLY A 173 1.39 4.17 -12.37
N GLU A 174 2.00 5.32 -12.11
CA GLU A 174 1.73 6.53 -12.87
C GLU A 174 2.24 6.41 -14.31
N MET A 175 1.55 7.07 -15.24
CA MET A 175 1.89 7.00 -16.65
C MET A 175 2.45 8.32 -17.22
N TYR A 176 2.43 9.39 -16.46
CA TYR A 176 2.79 10.72 -16.94
C TYR A 176 4.27 10.85 -17.26
N GLY A 177 4.56 11.23 -18.51
CA GLY A 177 5.93 11.36 -19.02
C GLY A 177 6.62 10.04 -19.35
N HIS A 178 5.99 8.90 -19.04
CA HIS A 178 6.52 7.56 -19.27
C HIS A 178 5.79 6.83 -20.38
N LEU A 179 4.46 6.99 -20.46
CA LEU A 179 3.62 6.28 -21.41
C LEU A 179 3.92 6.68 -22.86
N THR A 180 4.29 5.69 -23.66
CA THR A 180 4.52 5.88 -25.11
C THR A 180 3.21 5.92 -25.89
N ASN A 181 3.25 6.34 -27.15
CA ASN A 181 2.08 6.27 -28.03
C ASN A 181 1.55 4.85 -28.22
N ASP A 182 2.45 3.83 -28.31
CA ASP A 182 2.03 2.42 -28.35
C ASP A 182 1.34 2.02 -27.04
N GLY A 183 1.86 2.44 -25.89
CA GLY A 183 1.23 2.22 -24.60
C GLY A 183 -0.16 2.88 -24.49
N LYS A 184 -0.33 4.09 -25.02
CA LYS A 184 -1.64 4.76 -25.10
C LYS A 184 -2.61 3.99 -26.00
N GLN A 185 -2.14 3.55 -27.15
CA GLN A 185 -2.97 2.77 -28.06
C GLN A 185 -3.41 1.45 -27.40
N GLN A 186 -2.50 0.73 -26.73
CA GLN A 186 -2.84 -0.46 -25.97
C GLN A 186 -3.90 -0.18 -24.89
N ALA A 187 -3.75 0.91 -24.15
CA ALA A 187 -4.69 1.28 -23.09
C ALA A 187 -6.09 1.63 -23.64
N LEU A 188 -6.14 2.38 -24.72
CA LEU A 188 -7.41 2.88 -25.28
C LEU A 188 -8.11 1.81 -26.15
N ASP A 189 -7.37 1.14 -27.01
CA ASP A 189 -7.93 0.25 -28.00
C ASP A 189 -8.07 -1.19 -27.48
N MET A 190 -7.03 -1.73 -26.82
CA MET A 190 -7.03 -3.13 -26.36
C MET A 190 -7.65 -3.29 -24.96
N LEU A 191 -7.32 -2.40 -24.01
CA LEU A 191 -7.90 -2.46 -22.68
C LEU A 191 -9.20 -1.67 -22.58
N GLY A 192 -9.46 -0.74 -23.51
CA GLY A 192 -10.68 0.05 -23.56
C GLY A 192 -10.83 1.05 -22.43
N ILE A 193 -9.73 1.54 -21.84
CA ILE A 193 -9.75 2.45 -20.69
C ILE A 193 -10.48 3.75 -21.04
N LEU A 194 -11.51 4.07 -20.25
CA LEU A 194 -12.35 5.26 -20.39
C LEU A 194 -12.26 6.21 -19.19
N LYS A 195 -11.78 5.71 -18.06
CA LYS A 195 -11.69 6.46 -16.81
C LYS A 195 -10.32 6.29 -16.18
N GLU A 196 -9.81 7.35 -15.57
CA GLU A 196 -8.62 7.36 -14.73
C GLU A 196 -8.98 7.87 -13.34
N ILE A 197 -8.47 7.18 -12.31
CA ILE A 197 -8.52 7.67 -10.93
C ILE A 197 -7.08 7.83 -10.44
N ASP A 198 -6.66 9.07 -10.26
CA ASP A 198 -5.33 9.41 -9.75
C ASP A 198 -5.40 9.65 -8.24
N LEU A 199 -4.67 8.83 -7.49
CA LEU A 199 -4.63 8.84 -6.03
C LEU A 199 -3.41 9.58 -5.48
N ARG A 200 -2.68 10.32 -6.31
CA ARG A 200 -1.44 10.98 -5.92
C ARG A 200 -1.70 12.28 -5.17
N PHE A 201 -0.70 12.73 -4.42
CA PHE A 201 -0.74 14.03 -3.75
C PHE A 201 -0.80 15.17 -4.77
N ALA A 202 -1.34 16.30 -4.34
CA ALA A 202 -1.35 17.52 -5.15
C ALA A 202 0.07 17.91 -5.63
N SER A 203 1.09 17.70 -4.81
CA SER A 203 2.49 17.95 -5.17
C SER A 203 3.04 17.00 -6.24
N GLU A 204 2.55 15.76 -6.29
CA GLU A 204 2.94 14.77 -7.31
C GLU A 204 2.21 15.02 -8.64
N LEU A 205 1.06 15.68 -8.60
CA LEU A 205 0.25 15.97 -9.78
C LEU A 205 0.91 17.00 -10.71
N ASN A 206 1.78 17.87 -10.19
CA ASN A 206 2.46 18.92 -10.95
C ASN A 206 1.50 19.81 -11.77
N GLY A 207 0.30 20.11 -11.23
CA GLY A 207 -0.70 20.97 -11.85
C GLY A 207 -1.46 20.34 -13.03
N ARG A 208 -1.39 19.03 -13.21
CA ARG A 208 -2.12 18.32 -14.29
C ARG A 208 -3.61 18.24 -13.99
N THR A 209 -4.40 18.42 -15.03
CA THR A 209 -5.86 18.41 -15.00
C THR A 209 -6.46 17.46 -16.04
N GLU A 210 -5.62 16.79 -16.81
CA GLU A 210 -6.01 15.87 -17.87
C GLU A 210 -5.40 14.50 -17.67
N SER A 211 -6.10 13.46 -18.12
CA SER A 211 -5.65 12.08 -18.08
C SER A 211 -4.31 11.88 -18.80
N GLY A 212 -3.46 11.05 -18.25
CA GLY A 212 -2.24 10.59 -18.90
C GLY A 212 -2.48 9.82 -20.19
N PHE A 213 -3.66 9.23 -20.34
CA PHE A 213 -4.10 8.56 -21.58
C PHE A 213 -4.61 9.55 -22.65
N GLY A 214 -4.85 10.81 -22.30
CA GLY A 214 -5.30 11.87 -23.19
C GLY A 214 -6.75 12.30 -22.93
N PRO A 215 -7.24 13.28 -23.72
CA PRO A 215 -8.48 14.00 -23.41
C PRO A 215 -9.77 13.19 -23.62
N THR A 216 -9.67 11.97 -24.15
CA THR A 216 -10.81 11.06 -24.31
C THR A 216 -11.10 10.22 -23.06
N VAL A 217 -10.20 10.23 -22.09
CA VAL A 217 -10.33 9.52 -20.83
C VAL A 217 -10.64 10.54 -19.74
N ASP A 218 -11.77 10.38 -19.06
CA ASP A 218 -12.13 11.24 -17.94
C ASP A 218 -11.24 10.94 -16.74
N MET A 219 -10.70 11.98 -16.12
CA MET A 219 -9.85 11.88 -14.94
C MET A 219 -10.61 12.31 -13.69
N LEU A 220 -10.55 11.47 -12.67
CA LEU A 220 -10.90 11.80 -11.29
C LEU A 220 -9.60 11.85 -10.48
N TRP A 221 -9.35 12.98 -9.82
CA TRP A 221 -8.25 13.07 -8.87
C TRP A 221 -8.78 13.13 -7.45
N VAL A 222 -8.20 12.33 -6.56
CA VAL A 222 -8.46 12.36 -5.12
C VAL A 222 -7.12 12.31 -4.38
N ASP A 223 -6.81 13.36 -3.64
CA ASP A 223 -5.59 13.43 -2.81
C ASP A 223 -5.66 12.37 -1.70
N MET A 224 -5.15 11.20 -1.99
CA MET A 224 -5.08 10.11 -1.04
C MET A 224 -3.74 10.16 -0.30
N THR A 225 -3.73 10.88 0.81
CA THR A 225 -2.56 10.97 1.69
C THR A 225 -2.36 9.64 2.40
N TRP A 226 -1.36 8.87 1.98
CA TRP A 226 -1.01 7.56 2.51
C TRP A 226 -2.11 6.49 2.40
N ASN A 227 -1.77 5.28 2.78
CA ASN A 227 -2.66 4.11 2.82
C ASN A 227 -3.29 3.91 4.23
N ASP A 228 -3.71 4.97 4.91
CA ASP A 228 -4.34 4.93 6.23
C ASP A 228 -5.86 5.00 6.11
N LEU A 229 -6.54 3.85 6.26
CA LEU A 229 -8.00 3.75 6.10
C LEU A 229 -8.77 4.57 7.13
N ALA A 230 -8.27 4.70 8.35
CA ALA A 230 -8.94 5.51 9.37
C ALA A 230 -8.94 6.99 8.97
N TYR A 231 -7.80 7.47 8.47
CA TYR A 231 -7.67 8.82 7.93
C TYR A 231 -8.54 9.00 6.67
N GLN A 232 -8.47 8.07 5.71
CA GLN A 232 -9.22 8.16 4.46
C GLN A 232 -10.74 8.14 4.71
N LYS A 233 -11.21 7.41 5.72
CA LYS A 233 -12.60 7.46 6.17
C LYS A 233 -12.94 8.85 6.72
N SER A 234 -12.13 9.39 7.63
CA SER A 234 -12.42 10.67 8.30
C SER A 234 -12.35 11.86 7.34
N SER A 235 -11.51 11.80 6.31
CA SER A 235 -11.40 12.82 5.27
C SER A 235 -12.51 12.76 4.21
N GLY A 236 -13.28 11.66 4.16
CA GLY A 236 -14.29 11.42 3.14
C GLY A 236 -13.75 10.85 1.84
N ASN A 237 -12.46 10.58 1.75
CA ASN A 237 -11.80 10.10 0.52
C ASN A 237 -12.33 8.74 0.08
N ILE A 238 -12.69 7.84 1.03
CA ILE A 238 -13.28 6.54 0.66
C ILE A 238 -14.52 6.76 -0.20
N LYS A 239 -15.44 7.63 0.24
CA LYS A 239 -16.64 7.93 -0.55
C LYS A 239 -16.29 8.63 -1.87
N ALA A 240 -15.36 9.58 -1.86
CA ALA A 240 -14.95 10.33 -3.05
C ALA A 240 -14.33 9.45 -4.13
N ILE A 241 -13.65 8.35 -3.74
CA ILE A 241 -13.06 7.39 -4.67
C ILE A 241 -14.11 6.36 -5.13
N PHE A 242 -14.78 5.70 -4.17
CA PHE A 242 -15.57 4.51 -4.46
C PHE A 242 -16.96 4.78 -5.04
N ASP A 243 -17.59 5.91 -4.71
CA ASP A 243 -18.87 6.27 -5.34
C ASP A 243 -18.74 6.40 -6.87
N PRO A 244 -17.78 7.20 -7.40
CA PRO A 244 -17.60 7.29 -8.85
C PRO A 244 -17.00 6.02 -9.47
N LEU A 245 -16.07 5.33 -8.77
CA LEU A 245 -15.48 4.08 -9.27
C LEU A 245 -16.58 3.04 -9.52
N PHE A 246 -17.49 2.88 -8.56
CA PHE A 246 -18.59 1.92 -8.72
C PHE A 246 -19.55 2.33 -9.85
N ASP A 247 -19.87 3.63 -9.97
CA ASP A 247 -20.69 4.14 -11.07
C ASP A 247 -20.05 3.86 -12.44
N TYR A 248 -18.72 4.00 -12.56
CA TYR A 248 -18.00 3.70 -13.79
C TYR A 248 -18.11 2.21 -14.14
N VAL A 249 -17.86 1.35 -13.18
CA VAL A 249 -17.91 -0.10 -13.37
C VAL A 249 -19.34 -0.57 -13.69
N ILE A 250 -20.33 -0.10 -12.94
CA ILE A 250 -21.76 -0.43 -13.20
C ILE A 250 -22.18 0.05 -14.59
N ALA A 251 -21.63 1.16 -15.08
CA ALA A 251 -21.85 1.66 -16.42
C ALA A 251 -20.97 0.97 -17.50
N ASN A 252 -20.28 -0.12 -17.14
CA ASN A 252 -19.37 -0.86 -18.02
C ASN A 252 -18.28 0.02 -18.64
N LYS A 253 -17.66 0.90 -17.82
CA LYS A 253 -16.59 1.80 -18.24
C LYS A 253 -15.28 1.33 -17.63
N PRO A 254 -14.37 0.72 -18.41
CA PRO A 254 -13.08 0.28 -17.94
C PRO A 254 -12.29 1.43 -17.30
N THR A 255 -11.83 1.21 -16.09
CA THR A 255 -11.24 2.23 -15.23
C THR A 255 -9.83 1.82 -14.82
N TYR A 256 -8.87 2.73 -14.98
CA TYR A 256 -7.52 2.60 -14.47
C TYR A 256 -7.36 3.46 -13.22
N PHE A 257 -6.95 2.86 -12.12
CA PHE A 257 -6.65 3.61 -10.90
C PHE A 257 -5.19 3.40 -10.47
N HIS A 258 -4.56 4.47 -10.03
CA HIS A 258 -3.13 4.45 -9.77
C HIS A 258 -2.69 5.46 -8.70
N CYS A 259 -1.48 5.25 -8.20
CA CYS A 259 -0.67 6.25 -7.51
C CYS A 259 0.68 6.37 -8.23
N SER A 260 1.77 6.74 -7.57
CA SER A 260 3.08 6.82 -8.23
C SER A 260 3.62 5.43 -8.62
N ALA A 261 3.76 4.50 -7.67
CA ALA A 261 4.27 3.15 -7.92
C ALA A 261 3.18 2.10 -8.20
N GLY A 262 1.90 2.46 -8.08
CA GLY A 262 0.80 1.49 -8.18
C GLY A 262 0.75 0.45 -7.07
N ALA A 263 1.41 0.70 -5.94
CA ALA A 263 1.61 -0.26 -4.88
C ALA A 263 0.69 -0.02 -3.67
N ASP A 264 0.98 1.00 -2.84
CA ASP A 264 0.38 1.14 -1.51
C ASP A 264 -1.02 1.79 -1.54
N ARG A 265 -1.16 3.06 -1.93
CA ARG A 265 -2.46 3.74 -2.10
C ARG A 265 -3.37 2.98 -3.06
N THR A 266 -2.83 2.58 -4.17
CA THR A 266 -3.48 1.73 -5.17
C THR A 266 -3.83 0.35 -4.59
N GLY A 267 -2.96 -0.23 -3.77
CA GLY A 267 -3.19 -1.50 -3.09
C GLY A 267 -4.37 -1.47 -2.15
N VAL A 268 -4.55 -0.38 -1.40
CA VAL A 268 -5.71 -0.20 -0.51
C VAL A 268 -7.02 -0.11 -1.29
N VAL A 269 -7.03 0.60 -2.43
CA VAL A 269 -8.23 0.66 -3.29
C VAL A 269 -8.54 -0.73 -3.87
N ALA A 270 -7.53 -1.46 -4.33
CA ALA A 270 -7.69 -2.83 -4.82
C ALA A 270 -8.23 -3.77 -3.72
N LEU A 271 -7.63 -3.75 -2.52
CA LEU A 271 -8.08 -4.51 -1.35
C LEU A 271 -9.57 -4.35 -1.08
N LEU A 272 -10.05 -3.10 -1.04
CA LEU A 272 -11.45 -2.82 -0.77
C LEU A 272 -12.36 -3.33 -1.90
N CYS A 273 -11.96 -3.18 -3.17
CA CYS A 273 -12.69 -3.76 -4.30
C CYS A 273 -12.75 -5.28 -4.22
N GLU A 274 -11.59 -5.93 -4.06
CA GLU A 274 -11.49 -7.39 -4.03
C GLU A 274 -12.23 -7.98 -2.84
N ALA A 275 -12.07 -7.41 -1.65
CA ALA A 275 -12.71 -7.89 -0.44
C ALA A 275 -14.25 -7.82 -0.51
N ILE A 276 -14.84 -6.73 -1.03
CA ILE A 276 -16.31 -6.66 -1.19
C ILE A 276 -16.84 -7.59 -2.27
N LEU A 277 -15.99 -8.00 -3.22
CA LEU A 277 -16.34 -9.05 -4.19
C LEU A 277 -16.31 -10.45 -3.55
N GLY A 278 -15.68 -10.60 -2.40
CA GLY A 278 -15.51 -11.87 -1.70
C GLY A 278 -14.26 -12.63 -2.15
N VAL A 279 -13.27 -11.94 -2.66
CA VAL A 279 -11.91 -12.48 -2.81
C VAL A 279 -11.37 -12.78 -1.42
N SER A 280 -10.68 -13.91 -1.25
CA SER A 280 -10.13 -14.27 0.05
C SER A 280 -9.10 -13.25 0.53
N GLN A 281 -8.99 -13.05 1.85
CA GLN A 281 -7.96 -12.15 2.39
C GLN A 281 -6.56 -12.55 1.91
N SER A 282 -6.26 -13.84 1.89
CA SER A 282 -4.98 -14.35 1.39
C SER A 282 -4.72 -13.98 -0.08
N ASP A 283 -5.74 -13.96 -0.93
CA ASP A 283 -5.56 -13.59 -2.33
C ASP A 283 -5.46 -12.07 -2.51
N CYS A 284 -6.14 -11.27 -1.68
CA CYS A 284 -5.90 -9.83 -1.58
C CYS A 284 -4.46 -9.51 -1.15
N ASP A 285 -3.94 -10.28 -0.18
CA ASP A 285 -2.55 -10.16 0.29
C ASP A 285 -1.56 -10.52 -0.83
N LYS A 286 -1.86 -11.55 -1.64
CA LYS A 286 -1.06 -11.91 -2.82
C LYS A 286 -1.08 -10.82 -3.88
N ASP A 287 -2.27 -10.25 -4.17
CA ASP A 287 -2.34 -9.14 -5.12
C ASP A 287 -1.48 -7.97 -4.67
N TYR A 288 -1.54 -7.59 -3.40
CA TYR A 288 -0.68 -6.55 -2.86
C TYR A 288 0.81 -6.88 -3.02
N GLU A 289 1.23 -8.10 -2.65
CA GLU A 289 2.62 -8.55 -2.70
C GLU A 289 3.19 -8.64 -4.12
N LEU A 290 2.36 -8.90 -5.13
CA LEU A 290 2.79 -8.87 -6.54
C LEU A 290 3.44 -7.53 -6.94
N SER A 291 3.19 -6.47 -6.20
CA SER A 291 3.90 -5.19 -6.39
C SER A 291 5.39 -5.29 -6.06
N SER A 292 5.82 -6.23 -5.23
CA SER A 292 7.24 -6.48 -4.92
C SER A 292 8.01 -7.13 -6.09
N PHE A 293 7.30 -7.61 -7.11
CA PHE A 293 7.87 -8.22 -8.32
C PHE A 293 8.18 -7.20 -9.41
N ASN A 294 8.05 -5.91 -9.13
CA ASN A 294 8.20 -4.83 -10.10
C ASN A 294 9.53 -4.09 -9.97
N SER A 295 9.99 -3.52 -11.09
CA SER A 295 11.23 -2.74 -11.21
C SER A 295 11.23 -1.40 -10.47
N GLY A 296 10.05 -0.82 -10.25
CA GLY A 296 9.89 0.45 -9.49
C GLY A 296 10.12 0.28 -7.99
N VAL A 297 10.26 -0.95 -7.52
CA VAL A 297 10.65 -1.27 -6.15
C VAL A 297 12.16 -1.46 -6.14
N SER A 298 12.85 -0.79 -5.21
CA SER A 298 14.31 -0.83 -5.06
C SER A 298 14.88 -2.23 -5.21
N THR A 299 16.05 -2.33 -5.83
CA THR A 299 16.82 -3.57 -5.92
C THR A 299 17.36 -4.04 -4.57
N ASP A 300 17.20 -3.23 -3.51
CA ASP A 300 17.55 -3.59 -2.15
C ASP A 300 16.67 -4.74 -1.64
N ALA A 301 17.31 -5.65 -0.96
CA ALA A 301 16.68 -6.83 -0.40
C ALA A 301 15.47 -6.50 0.50
N GLU A 302 15.56 -5.41 1.27
CA GLU A 302 14.52 -4.99 2.20
C GLU A 302 13.32 -4.31 1.54
N ALA A 303 13.53 -3.69 0.38
CA ALA A 303 12.47 -2.97 -0.32
C ALA A 303 11.58 -3.86 -1.21
N ARG A 304 11.88 -5.15 -1.33
CA ARG A 304 11.11 -6.08 -2.16
C ARG A 304 9.90 -6.70 -1.47
N ARG A 305 9.83 -6.60 -0.16
CA ARG A 305 8.61 -6.90 0.59
C ARG A 305 7.81 -5.63 0.76
N ARG A 306 6.54 -5.67 0.39
CA ARG A 306 5.66 -4.54 0.65
C ARG A 306 5.56 -4.27 2.15
N ASN A 307 5.26 -3.01 2.48
CA ASN A 307 5.19 -2.50 3.84
C ASN A 307 4.24 -3.34 4.72
N GLU A 308 4.75 -4.41 5.30
CA GLU A 308 3.98 -5.35 6.11
C GLU A 308 3.24 -4.63 7.25
N THR A 309 3.94 -3.80 8.01
CA THR A 309 3.34 -3.11 9.17
C THR A 309 2.17 -2.21 8.78
N PRO A 310 2.29 -1.29 7.80
CA PRO A 310 1.13 -0.54 7.33
C PRO A 310 0.03 -1.43 6.76
N TRP A 311 0.35 -2.46 5.99
CA TRP A 311 -0.64 -3.35 5.42
C TRP A 311 -1.41 -4.13 6.48
N THR A 312 -0.70 -4.74 7.43
CA THR A 312 -1.29 -5.46 8.58
C THR A 312 -2.16 -4.52 9.42
N ARG A 313 -1.78 -3.26 9.58
CA ARG A 313 -2.60 -2.25 10.25
C ARG A 313 -3.95 -2.07 9.54
N GLU A 314 -3.97 -1.94 8.21
CA GLU A 314 -5.19 -1.77 7.44
C GLU A 314 -6.09 -3.01 7.53
N ILE A 315 -5.50 -4.20 7.40
CA ILE A 315 -6.24 -5.48 7.58
C ILE A 315 -6.84 -5.56 8.99
N ASN A 316 -6.08 -5.24 10.02
CA ASN A 316 -6.57 -5.23 11.41
C ASN A 316 -7.68 -4.19 11.63
N TYR A 317 -7.54 -3.02 11.01
CA TYR A 317 -8.56 -1.98 11.06
C TYR A 317 -9.88 -2.45 10.45
N LEU A 318 -9.83 -3.09 9.28
CA LEU A 318 -11.01 -3.68 8.65
C LEU A 318 -11.58 -4.84 9.45
N ASN A 319 -10.73 -5.68 10.03
CA ASN A 319 -11.14 -6.80 10.87
C ASN A 319 -11.83 -6.38 12.19
N ALA A 320 -11.70 -5.13 12.61
CA ALA A 320 -12.41 -4.59 13.76
C ALA A 320 -13.89 -4.26 13.48
N TYR A 321 -14.31 -4.23 12.21
CA TYR A 321 -15.71 -4.02 11.85
C TYR A 321 -16.54 -5.29 12.09
N PRO A 322 -17.85 -5.16 12.38
CA PRO A 322 -18.74 -6.30 12.52
C PRO A 322 -18.81 -7.09 11.20
N GLY A 323 -19.06 -8.39 11.29
CA GLY A 323 -19.19 -9.27 10.14
C GLY A 323 -18.64 -10.67 10.40
N ALA A 324 -19.26 -11.68 9.80
CA ALA A 324 -18.85 -13.07 9.94
C ALA A 324 -17.61 -13.39 9.09
N THR A 325 -17.50 -12.76 7.93
CA THR A 325 -16.40 -12.93 6.98
C THR A 325 -15.60 -11.63 6.80
N PHE A 326 -14.42 -11.71 6.22
CA PHE A 326 -13.65 -10.51 5.86
C PHE A 326 -14.43 -9.60 4.91
N ARG A 327 -15.12 -10.18 3.92
CA ARG A 327 -16.06 -9.46 3.04
C ARG A 327 -17.09 -8.65 3.83
N ASP A 328 -17.78 -9.29 4.77
CA ASP A 328 -18.86 -8.65 5.53
C ASP A 328 -18.32 -7.46 6.36
N LYS A 329 -17.13 -7.61 6.93
CA LYS A 329 -16.45 -6.54 7.67
C LYS A 329 -16.12 -5.36 6.76
N VAL A 330 -15.60 -5.62 5.54
CA VAL A 330 -15.28 -4.57 4.57
C VAL A 330 -16.56 -3.94 4.01
N VAL A 331 -17.62 -4.69 3.77
CA VAL A 331 -18.94 -4.15 3.41
C VAL A 331 -19.43 -3.17 4.49
N ASN A 332 -19.36 -3.56 5.76
CA ASN A 332 -19.78 -2.68 6.87
C ASN A 332 -18.88 -1.44 6.99
N PHE A 333 -17.56 -1.58 6.76
CA PHE A 333 -16.66 -0.45 6.64
C PHE A 333 -17.10 0.51 5.53
N MET A 334 -17.34 0.01 4.32
CA MET A 334 -17.73 0.82 3.16
C MET A 334 -19.06 1.55 3.38
N VAL A 335 -20.04 0.87 3.98
CA VAL A 335 -21.32 1.51 4.33
C VAL A 335 -21.11 2.56 5.40
N SER A 336 -20.22 2.33 6.38
CA SER A 336 -19.86 3.35 7.38
C SER A 336 -19.17 4.59 6.79
N CYS A 337 -18.58 4.45 5.60
CA CYS A 337 -18.02 5.56 4.82
C CYS A 337 -19.05 6.28 3.94
N GLY A 338 -20.30 5.82 3.93
CA GLY A 338 -21.39 6.44 3.18
C GLY A 338 -21.62 5.87 1.79
N ILE A 339 -21.07 4.70 1.47
CA ILE A 339 -21.42 3.94 0.26
C ILE A 339 -22.68 3.13 0.57
N THR A 340 -23.69 3.20 -0.29
CA THR A 340 -24.94 2.46 -0.04
C THR A 340 -24.79 0.98 -0.32
N ILE A 341 -25.55 0.16 0.41
CA ILE A 341 -25.53 -1.31 0.21
C ILE A 341 -26.02 -1.70 -1.18
N GLU A 342 -26.96 -0.95 -1.73
CA GLU A 342 -27.49 -1.15 -3.08
C GLU A 342 -26.39 -0.93 -4.11
N LYS A 343 -25.57 0.13 -3.95
CA LYS A 343 -24.43 0.40 -4.86
C LYS A 343 -23.37 -0.68 -4.76
N ILE A 344 -23.05 -1.17 -3.55
CA ILE A 344 -22.14 -2.31 -3.36
C ILE A 344 -22.66 -3.55 -4.09
N ASN A 345 -23.95 -3.89 -3.94
CA ASN A 345 -24.54 -5.02 -4.62
C ASN A 345 -24.57 -4.86 -6.15
N ALA A 346 -24.84 -3.66 -6.65
CA ALA A 346 -24.76 -3.36 -8.08
C ALA A 346 -23.33 -3.50 -8.62
N PHE A 347 -22.32 -3.03 -7.87
CA PHE A 347 -20.91 -3.21 -8.23
C PHE A 347 -20.53 -4.70 -8.25
N ARG A 348 -20.94 -5.50 -7.24
CA ARG A 348 -20.72 -6.95 -7.22
C ARG A 348 -21.35 -7.63 -8.43
N ALA A 349 -22.59 -7.29 -8.77
CA ALA A 349 -23.29 -7.83 -9.95
C ALA A 349 -22.59 -7.46 -11.27
N ALA A 350 -21.98 -6.28 -11.34
CA ALA A 350 -21.22 -5.84 -12.51
C ALA A 350 -19.87 -6.56 -12.63
N MET A 351 -19.19 -6.82 -11.51
CA MET A 351 -17.82 -7.33 -11.48
C MET A 351 -17.69 -8.85 -11.38
N ILE A 352 -18.71 -9.58 -10.95
CA ILE A 352 -18.62 -11.02 -10.77
C ILE A 352 -19.15 -11.73 -12.01
N ASP A 353 -18.33 -12.60 -12.58
CA ASP A 353 -18.73 -13.57 -13.60
C ASP A 353 -19.20 -14.84 -12.88
N GLY A 354 -20.52 -15.00 -12.77
CA GLY A 354 -21.15 -16.05 -11.99
C GLY A 354 -22.48 -15.60 -11.39
N THR A 355 -22.77 -16.05 -10.19
CA THR A 355 -24.04 -15.75 -9.48
C THR A 355 -23.71 -15.12 -8.11
N PRO A 356 -23.43 -13.81 -8.06
CA PRO A 356 -23.11 -13.14 -6.81
C PRO A 356 -24.31 -13.15 -5.86
N GLU A 357 -24.07 -13.54 -4.61
CA GLU A 357 -25.05 -13.36 -3.56
C GLU A 357 -25.19 -11.87 -3.20
N THR A 358 -26.41 -11.47 -2.88
CA THR A 358 -26.66 -10.12 -2.32
C THR A 358 -26.10 -10.06 -0.91
N VAL A 359 -25.25 -9.09 -0.66
CA VAL A 359 -24.72 -8.82 0.69
C VAL A 359 -25.62 -7.82 1.43
N THR A 360 -25.64 -7.94 2.73
CA THR A 360 -26.34 -7.01 3.64
C THR A 360 -25.32 -6.33 4.55
N ALA A 361 -25.65 -5.13 4.99
CA ALA A 361 -24.84 -4.46 6.02
C ALA A 361 -25.41 -4.79 7.40
N ASP A 362 -24.55 -5.22 8.30
CA ASP A 362 -24.90 -5.36 9.73
C ASP A 362 -24.70 -4.01 10.44
N ILE A 363 -25.53 -3.05 10.02
CA ILE A 363 -25.50 -1.69 10.53
C ILE A 363 -26.84 -1.39 11.15
N ALA A 364 -26.83 -0.96 12.40
CA ALA A 364 -28.04 -0.62 13.13
C ALA A 364 -28.80 0.50 12.40
N THR A 365 -30.11 0.34 12.31
CA THR A 365 -31.02 1.39 11.83
C THR A 365 -31.75 1.99 13.01
N TYR A 366 -31.64 3.29 13.17
CA TYR A 366 -32.27 4.03 14.25
C TYR A 366 -33.51 4.73 13.78
N SER A 367 -34.59 4.60 14.54
CA SER A 367 -35.84 5.29 14.24
C SER A 367 -35.74 6.79 14.54
N ILE A 368 -36.34 7.59 13.66
CA ILE A 368 -36.48 9.05 13.85
C ILE A 368 -37.94 9.36 14.08
N THR A 369 -38.25 9.74 15.32
CA THR A 369 -39.58 10.22 15.69
C THR A 369 -39.61 11.75 15.66
N LYS A 370 -40.59 12.32 14.99
CA LYS A 370 -40.78 13.76 14.87
C LYS A 370 -42.14 14.13 15.48
N THR A 371 -42.12 15.02 16.47
CA THR A 371 -43.33 15.66 16.99
C THR A 371 -43.24 17.14 16.64
N LEU A 372 -44.10 17.58 15.74
CA LEU A 372 -44.01 18.90 15.13
C LEU A 372 -45.30 19.68 15.42
N THR A 373 -45.14 20.92 15.85
CA THR A 373 -46.27 21.86 16.06
C THR A 373 -45.93 23.15 15.35
N ASP A 374 -46.73 23.56 14.37
CA ASP A 374 -46.55 24.78 13.59
C ASP A 374 -45.18 24.92 12.91
N VAL A 375 -44.51 23.80 12.62
CA VAL A 375 -43.23 23.74 11.88
C VAL A 375 -43.24 22.62 10.85
N THR A 376 -42.41 22.75 9.82
CA THR A 376 -42.11 21.71 8.84
C THR A 376 -40.65 21.33 8.93
N VAL A 377 -40.33 20.08 8.57
CA VAL A 377 -38.99 19.55 8.52
C VAL A 377 -38.69 19.07 7.09
N SER A 378 -37.59 19.53 6.50
CA SER A 378 -37.25 19.24 5.09
C SER A 378 -36.94 17.76 4.85
N ASN A 379 -36.41 17.04 5.88
CA ASN A 379 -36.10 15.62 5.77
C ASN A 379 -37.20 14.79 6.44
N GLY A 380 -38.00 14.12 5.63
CA GLY A 380 -39.12 13.26 6.06
C GLY A 380 -38.71 11.87 6.52
N ALA A 381 -37.45 11.46 6.44
CA ALA A 381 -37.02 10.10 6.76
C ALA A 381 -37.49 9.68 8.18
N ALA A 382 -38.01 8.46 8.28
CA ALA A 382 -38.46 7.85 9.54
C ALA A 382 -37.35 7.07 10.26
N SER A 383 -36.23 6.89 9.62
CA SER A 383 -35.06 6.19 10.16
C SER A 383 -33.77 6.69 9.55
N VAL A 384 -32.66 6.40 10.22
CA VAL A 384 -31.30 6.63 9.71
C VAL A 384 -30.45 5.43 10.07
N GLN A 385 -29.58 5.03 9.15
CA GLN A 385 -28.59 3.99 9.45
C GLN A 385 -27.47 4.56 10.31
N GLN A 386 -26.91 3.72 11.14
CA GLN A 386 -25.70 4.04 11.90
C GLN A 386 -24.61 4.57 10.97
N TYR A 387 -23.89 5.58 11.40
CA TYR A 387 -22.84 6.29 10.63
C TYR A 387 -23.36 7.16 9.46
N GLN A 388 -24.65 7.17 9.18
CA GLN A 388 -25.20 8.09 8.18
C GLN A 388 -25.64 9.41 8.85
N PRO A 389 -25.34 10.56 8.23
CA PRO A 389 -25.81 11.84 8.76
C PRO A 389 -27.33 11.98 8.57
N PHE A 390 -27.99 12.48 9.57
CA PHE A 390 -29.35 13.01 9.42
C PHE A 390 -29.32 14.53 9.45
N VAL A 391 -29.66 15.16 8.34
CA VAL A 391 -29.71 16.62 8.21
C VAL A 391 -31.12 17.04 7.82
N ALA A 392 -31.66 18.02 8.51
CA ALA A 392 -32.96 18.58 8.22
C ALA A 392 -33.01 20.08 8.54
N SER A 393 -33.73 20.82 7.73
CA SER A 393 -34.09 22.21 8.04
C SER A 393 -35.46 22.26 8.70
N ILE A 394 -35.59 23.02 9.76
CA ILE A 394 -36.84 23.26 10.46
C ILE A 394 -37.34 24.64 10.05
N THR A 395 -38.53 24.70 9.48
CA THR A 395 -39.14 25.94 9.01
C THR A 395 -40.46 26.20 9.74
N PRO A 396 -40.64 27.34 10.39
CA PRO A 396 -41.91 27.68 11.03
C PRO A 396 -42.99 27.93 9.95
N THR A 397 -44.23 27.61 10.32
CA THR A 397 -45.40 27.97 9.50
C THR A 397 -45.53 29.50 9.43
N ASN A 398 -46.03 30.03 8.29
CA ASN A 398 -46.15 31.46 8.07
C ASN A 398 -46.77 32.19 9.27
N GLY A 399 -46.10 33.25 9.74
CA GLY A 399 -46.52 34.07 10.86
C GLY A 399 -46.21 33.49 12.23
N LYS A 400 -45.52 32.35 12.30
CA LYS A 400 -45.07 31.71 13.55
C LYS A 400 -43.58 31.89 13.75
N LEU A 401 -43.16 31.81 15.01
CA LEU A 401 -41.77 31.74 15.41
C LEU A 401 -41.52 30.37 16.07
N ILE A 402 -40.32 29.85 15.97
CA ILE A 402 -39.92 28.63 16.67
C ILE A 402 -39.73 28.99 18.15
N GLU A 403 -40.60 28.47 19.01
CA GLU A 403 -40.55 28.70 20.44
C GLU A 403 -39.53 27.77 21.12
N SER A 404 -39.50 26.53 20.73
CA SER A 404 -38.55 25.55 21.28
C SER A 404 -38.25 24.46 20.28
N ILE A 405 -37.03 23.93 20.36
CA ILE A 405 -36.61 22.72 19.66
C ILE A 405 -36.00 21.80 20.70
N LYS A 406 -36.40 20.53 20.67
CA LYS A 406 -35.77 19.49 21.48
C LYS A 406 -35.41 18.30 20.58
N VAL A 407 -34.14 17.92 20.59
CA VAL A 407 -33.65 16.75 19.89
C VAL A 407 -33.06 15.78 20.90
N THR A 408 -33.51 14.53 20.86
CA THR A 408 -32.97 13.47 21.72
C THR A 408 -32.37 12.34 20.89
N MET A 409 -31.28 11.78 21.36
CA MET A 409 -30.61 10.62 20.76
C MET A 409 -30.25 9.63 21.88
N GLY A 410 -30.70 8.38 21.74
CA GLY A 410 -30.52 7.38 22.79
C GLY A 410 -31.09 7.80 24.17
N GLY A 411 -32.19 8.58 24.18
CA GLY A 411 -32.81 9.12 25.40
C GLY A 411 -32.13 10.35 26.00
N LYS A 412 -30.98 10.78 25.47
CA LYS A 412 -30.25 11.98 25.91
C LYS A 412 -30.64 13.19 25.08
N ASP A 413 -30.74 14.35 25.70
CA ASP A 413 -30.95 15.63 25.02
C ASP A 413 -29.65 16.05 24.33
N VAL A 414 -29.69 16.10 22.99
CA VAL A 414 -28.57 16.51 22.13
C VAL A 414 -28.88 17.80 21.36
N THR A 415 -29.90 18.53 21.77
CA THR A 415 -30.42 19.71 21.06
C THR A 415 -29.32 20.73 20.76
N ALA A 416 -28.55 21.12 21.77
CA ALA A 416 -27.47 22.09 21.63
C ALA A 416 -26.33 21.58 20.71
N ALA A 417 -26.17 20.27 20.62
CA ALA A 417 -25.13 19.62 19.82
C ALA A 417 -25.43 19.62 18.30
N VAL A 418 -26.72 19.55 17.94
CA VAL A 418 -27.13 19.29 16.55
C VAL A 418 -27.76 20.49 15.87
N LEU A 419 -28.23 21.51 16.63
CA LEU A 419 -28.76 22.75 16.06
C LEU A 419 -27.67 23.60 15.42
N ARG A 420 -27.82 23.83 14.11
CA ARG A 420 -26.98 24.75 13.35
C ARG A 420 -27.83 25.97 12.94
N GLY A 421 -27.28 27.17 13.10
CA GLY A 421 -27.92 28.42 12.64
C GLY A 421 -28.30 29.37 13.76
N SER A 422 -28.10 29.02 15.04
CA SER A 422 -28.11 29.99 16.14
C SER A 422 -26.72 30.63 16.28
N THR A 423 -26.68 31.92 16.59
CA THR A 423 -25.42 32.62 16.93
C THR A 423 -24.82 32.13 18.26
N ASP A 424 -25.58 31.39 19.04
CA ASP A 424 -25.17 30.80 20.32
C ASP A 424 -24.86 29.30 20.16
N VAL A 425 -23.88 28.99 19.33
CA VAL A 425 -23.35 27.62 19.25
C VAL A 425 -22.57 27.35 20.54
N LEU A 426 -23.05 26.39 21.33
CA LEU A 426 -22.36 25.98 22.54
C LEU A 426 -20.99 25.38 22.15
N ARG A 427 -19.93 26.04 22.58
CA ARG A 427 -18.57 25.62 22.35
C ARG A 427 -18.03 24.94 23.59
N ARG A 428 -17.50 23.75 23.45
CA ARG A 428 -16.78 23.04 24.50
C ARG A 428 -15.31 23.35 24.42
N ALA A 429 -14.72 23.74 25.51
CA ALA A 429 -13.28 24.01 25.55
C ALA A 429 -12.49 22.71 25.37
N VAL A 430 -11.44 22.79 24.59
CA VAL A 430 -10.45 21.72 24.48
C VAL A 430 -9.15 22.23 25.10
N ARG A 431 -8.74 21.63 26.20
CA ARG A 431 -7.52 21.94 26.91
C ARG A 431 -6.58 20.75 26.79
N VAL A 432 -5.39 20.99 26.28
CA VAL A 432 -4.40 19.95 26.01
C VAL A 432 -3.16 20.26 26.82
N ALA A 433 -2.79 19.39 27.74
CA ALA A 433 -1.58 19.44 28.53
C ALA A 433 -0.65 18.29 28.12
N LEU A 434 0.32 18.60 27.31
CA LEU A 434 1.23 17.62 26.71
C LEU A 434 2.64 17.77 27.27
N THR A 435 3.28 16.64 27.57
CA THR A 435 4.67 16.58 28.01
C THR A 435 5.41 15.64 27.09
N LYS A 436 6.38 16.17 26.31
CA LYS A 436 7.17 15.45 25.31
C LYS A 436 6.30 14.73 24.25
N CYS A 437 5.20 15.34 23.91
CA CYS A 437 4.34 14.88 22.82
C CYS A 437 3.55 16.05 22.24
N THR A 438 3.00 15.86 21.05
CA THR A 438 2.23 16.84 20.29
C THR A 438 0.85 16.30 19.96
N SER A 439 -0.08 17.21 19.67
CA SER A 439 -1.44 16.90 19.20
C SER A 439 -1.60 17.38 17.76
N SER A 440 -2.11 16.55 16.88
CA SER A 440 -2.38 16.91 15.47
C SER A 440 -3.53 17.90 15.31
N ASN A 441 -4.38 18.05 16.34
CA ASN A 441 -5.54 18.94 16.31
C ASN A 441 -5.55 19.85 17.55
N PRO A 442 -4.81 20.97 17.55
CA PRO A 442 -4.66 21.88 18.68
C PRO A 442 -5.82 22.88 18.84
N ARG A 443 -7.04 22.54 18.39
CA ARG A 443 -8.20 23.42 18.49
C ARG A 443 -8.49 23.75 19.96
N ALA A 444 -8.70 25.01 20.25
CA ALA A 444 -9.05 25.47 21.60
C ALA A 444 -10.50 25.15 22.00
N TYR A 445 -11.34 24.80 21.04
CA TYR A 445 -12.75 24.45 21.27
C TYR A 445 -13.28 23.55 20.16
N VAL A 446 -14.33 22.82 20.48
CA VAL A 446 -15.14 22.04 19.56
C VAL A 446 -16.61 22.41 19.80
N ILE A 447 -17.43 22.31 18.77
CA ILE A 447 -18.88 22.54 18.92
C ILE A 447 -19.46 21.36 19.70
N ASP A 448 -20.29 21.65 20.70
CA ASP A 448 -21.01 20.65 21.49
C ASP A 448 -21.74 19.66 20.55
N GLY A 449 -21.61 18.37 20.78
CA GLY A 449 -22.15 17.29 19.95
C GLY A 449 -21.37 16.97 18.67
N GLN A 450 -20.33 17.71 18.32
CA GLN A 450 -19.46 17.34 17.21
C GLN A 450 -18.43 16.31 17.66
N SER A 451 -17.92 15.53 16.71
CA SER A 451 -16.80 14.66 16.98
C SER A 451 -15.50 15.45 17.17
N TYR A 452 -14.63 14.96 18.02
CA TYR A 452 -13.27 15.46 18.16
C TYR A 452 -12.26 14.33 17.96
N CYS A 453 -11.33 14.53 17.04
CA CYS A 453 -10.29 13.58 16.77
C CYS A 453 -8.93 14.28 16.77
N THR A 454 -7.95 13.66 17.41
CA THR A 454 -6.57 14.10 17.40
C THR A 454 -5.62 12.92 17.55
N ALA A 455 -4.51 12.93 16.82
CA ALA A 455 -3.40 12.02 17.08
C ALA A 455 -2.49 12.63 18.15
N ILE A 456 -2.03 11.82 19.08
CA ILE A 456 -1.00 12.18 20.07
C ILE A 456 0.30 11.52 19.62
N THR A 457 1.26 12.34 19.25
CA THR A 457 2.57 11.89 18.75
C THR A 457 3.65 12.25 19.75
N ALA A 458 4.43 11.29 20.18
CA ALA A 458 5.57 11.53 21.05
C ALA A 458 6.67 12.29 20.30
N ASP A 459 7.46 13.08 21.05
CA ASP A 459 8.67 13.70 20.53
C ASP A 459 9.68 12.61 20.11
N THR A 460 10.57 12.95 19.20
CA THR A 460 11.61 12.04 18.71
C THR A 460 12.36 11.35 19.85
N GLY A 461 12.41 10.04 19.84
CA GLY A 461 13.04 9.22 20.88
C GLY A 461 12.20 9.05 22.16
N CYS A 462 10.91 9.37 22.11
CA CYS A 462 9.97 9.16 23.19
C CYS A 462 8.81 8.27 22.74
N GLU A 463 8.17 7.61 23.70
CA GLU A 463 6.91 6.88 23.49
C GLU A 463 5.84 7.43 24.44
N VAL A 464 4.59 7.43 24.00
CA VAL A 464 3.47 7.89 24.81
C VAL A 464 3.23 6.87 25.93
N SER A 465 3.42 7.30 27.17
CA SER A 465 3.32 6.42 28.35
C SER A 465 1.99 6.51 29.07
N ASN A 466 1.33 7.65 28.98
CA ASN A 466 0.05 7.88 29.64
C ASN A 466 -0.77 8.90 28.86
N VAL A 467 -2.05 8.57 28.66
CA VAL A 467 -3.04 9.50 28.11
C VAL A 467 -4.29 9.44 28.99
N LYS A 468 -4.70 10.59 29.46
CA LYS A 468 -5.95 10.75 30.22
C LYS A 468 -6.84 11.77 29.53
N ILE A 469 -8.10 11.41 29.36
CA ILE A 469 -9.08 12.25 28.69
C ILE A 469 -10.28 12.42 29.62
N MET A 470 -10.58 13.66 29.96
CA MET A 470 -11.78 14.01 30.72
C MET A 470 -12.74 14.75 29.79
N MET A 471 -14.02 14.44 29.83
CA MET A 471 -15.08 15.16 29.13
C MET A 471 -16.24 15.46 30.07
N GLY A 472 -16.51 16.74 30.27
CA GLY A 472 -17.53 17.16 31.21
C GLY A 472 -17.30 16.73 32.67
N GLY A 473 -16.05 16.42 33.03
CA GLY A 473 -15.67 15.90 34.35
C GLY A 473 -15.61 14.37 34.46
N GLU A 474 -16.08 13.64 33.45
CA GLU A 474 -16.03 12.19 33.40
C GLU A 474 -14.76 11.69 32.67
N ASP A 475 -14.21 10.57 33.13
CA ASP A 475 -13.05 9.93 32.47
C ASP A 475 -13.51 9.14 31.24
N VAL A 476 -13.06 9.59 30.08
CA VAL A 476 -13.38 9.00 28.78
C VAL A 476 -12.12 8.51 28.05
N SER A 477 -11.09 8.15 28.81
CA SER A 477 -9.79 7.72 28.26
C SER A 477 -9.89 6.47 27.36
N THR A 478 -10.99 5.75 27.40
CA THR A 478 -11.30 4.63 26.49
C THR A 478 -11.41 5.06 25.01
N PHE A 479 -11.57 6.35 24.73
CA PHE A 479 -11.53 6.90 23.38
C PHE A 479 -10.10 7.07 22.82
N TYR A 480 -9.07 6.79 23.62
CA TYR A 480 -7.70 6.72 23.14
C TYR A 480 -7.36 5.28 22.73
N LYS A 481 -6.99 5.10 21.49
CA LYS A 481 -6.52 3.82 20.95
C LYS A 481 -5.48 4.06 19.88
N ASP A 482 -4.39 3.32 19.94
CA ASP A 482 -3.34 3.29 18.91
C ASP A 482 -2.82 4.68 18.50
N GLY A 483 -2.55 5.54 19.47
CA GLY A 483 -2.04 6.89 19.24
C GLY A 483 -3.10 7.93 18.89
N VAL A 484 -4.37 7.54 18.74
CA VAL A 484 -5.45 8.43 18.32
C VAL A 484 -6.52 8.54 19.40
N ILE A 485 -6.93 9.76 19.67
CA ILE A 485 -8.13 10.09 20.46
C ILE A 485 -9.26 10.32 19.46
N ALA A 486 -10.32 9.52 19.54
CA ALA A 486 -11.50 9.67 18.68
C ALA A 486 -12.76 9.71 19.55
N ILE A 487 -13.21 10.92 19.88
CA ILE A 487 -14.45 11.15 20.62
C ILE A 487 -15.57 11.34 19.60
N PRO A 488 -16.53 10.42 19.51
CA PRO A 488 -17.58 10.47 18.49
C PRO A 488 -18.55 11.65 18.70
N GLU A 489 -18.75 12.04 19.94
CA GLU A 489 -19.65 13.12 20.32
C GLU A 489 -19.13 13.84 21.56
N VAL A 490 -18.89 15.13 21.46
CA VAL A 490 -18.41 15.96 22.57
C VAL A 490 -19.60 16.60 23.27
N ILE A 491 -19.86 16.17 24.50
CA ILE A 491 -20.97 16.65 25.33
C ILE A 491 -20.51 17.46 26.56
N GLY A 492 -19.24 17.79 26.65
CA GLY A 492 -18.62 18.54 27.73
C GLY A 492 -17.24 19.06 27.38
N ASP A 493 -16.69 19.93 28.19
CA ASP A 493 -15.32 20.41 28.01
C ASP A 493 -14.35 19.23 28.05
N ILE A 494 -13.41 19.24 27.12
CA ILE A 494 -12.40 18.19 27.00
C ILE A 494 -11.11 18.66 27.67
N VAL A 495 -10.54 17.82 28.51
CA VAL A 495 -9.18 17.97 29.03
C VAL A 495 -8.38 16.74 28.66
N ILE A 496 -7.36 16.93 27.85
CA ILE A 496 -6.42 15.88 27.45
C ILE A 496 -5.11 16.12 28.18
N THR A 497 -4.67 15.12 28.90
CA THR A 497 -3.33 15.10 29.49
C THR A 497 -2.58 13.91 28.87
N ALA A 498 -1.46 14.18 28.24
CA ALA A 498 -0.63 13.11 27.71
C ALA A 498 0.84 13.34 28.07
N THR A 499 1.50 12.26 28.41
CA THR A 499 2.93 12.26 28.76
C THR A 499 3.62 11.20 27.94
N ALA A 500 4.71 11.60 27.29
CA ALA A 500 5.64 10.67 26.70
C ALA A 500 6.92 10.58 27.54
N VAL A 501 7.45 9.40 27.66
CA VAL A 501 8.73 9.11 28.31
C VAL A 501 9.77 8.78 27.26
N ALA A 502 11.04 8.92 27.58
CA ALA A 502 12.08 8.45 26.68
C ALA A 502 11.80 7.00 26.32
N GLN A 503 11.64 6.72 25.04
CA GLN A 503 11.47 5.38 24.55
C GLN A 503 12.71 4.59 24.98
N ALA A 504 12.51 3.50 25.69
CA ALA A 504 13.57 2.52 25.82
C ALA A 504 13.98 2.17 24.38
N PRO A 505 15.28 2.25 24.05
CA PRO A 505 15.70 2.07 22.68
C PRO A 505 15.04 0.82 22.11
N ALA A 506 14.34 0.99 21.00
CA ALA A 506 13.60 -0.08 20.29
C ALA A 506 14.55 -1.12 19.65
N TYR A 507 15.80 -1.12 20.07
CA TYR A 507 16.85 -1.97 19.56
C TYR A 507 17.42 -2.80 20.69
N THR A 508 17.65 -4.05 20.41
CA THR A 508 18.37 -4.94 21.29
C THR A 508 19.83 -4.45 21.37
N ASN A 509 20.30 -4.09 22.57
CA ASN A 509 21.71 -3.82 22.74
C ASN A 509 22.46 -5.14 22.51
N LEU A 510 23.27 -5.21 21.46
CA LEU A 510 24.01 -6.45 21.14
C LEU A 510 24.91 -6.93 22.28
N LEU A 511 25.29 -6.03 23.20
CA LEU A 511 26.04 -6.43 24.40
C LEU A 511 25.26 -7.43 25.25
N ASP A 512 23.93 -7.38 25.27
CA ASP A 512 23.11 -8.34 26.04
C ASP A 512 23.30 -9.78 25.53
N ALA A 513 23.61 -9.94 24.24
CA ALA A 513 23.87 -11.22 23.58
C ALA A 513 25.36 -11.51 23.35
N ALA A 514 26.27 -10.74 23.94
CA ALA A 514 27.71 -10.93 23.77
C ALA A 514 28.15 -12.27 24.39
N ILE A 515 29.00 -13.01 23.68
CA ILE A 515 29.51 -14.32 24.11
C ILE A 515 31.03 -14.26 24.32
N ASP A 516 31.55 -15.15 25.16
CA ASP A 516 32.99 -15.38 25.31
C ASP A 516 33.55 -16.30 24.20
N MET A 517 34.82 -16.62 24.28
CA MET A 517 35.49 -17.53 23.32
C MET A 517 34.99 -18.96 23.38
N ASP A 518 34.35 -19.37 24.48
CA ASP A 518 33.73 -20.70 24.66
C ASP A 518 32.27 -20.72 24.20
N GLY A 519 31.67 -19.58 23.97
CA GLY A 519 30.30 -19.42 23.49
C GLY A 519 29.27 -19.19 24.59
N ASN A 520 29.70 -18.93 25.83
CA ASN A 520 28.80 -18.58 26.93
C ASN A 520 28.39 -17.11 26.83
N VAL A 521 27.12 -16.80 27.10
CA VAL A 521 26.63 -15.44 27.15
C VAL A 521 27.22 -14.72 28.36
N ILE A 522 27.95 -13.64 28.11
CA ILE A 522 28.59 -12.81 29.15
C ILE A 522 28.00 -11.39 29.24
N GLY A 523 27.17 -11.00 28.30
CA GLY A 523 26.49 -9.71 28.29
C GLY A 523 27.47 -8.53 28.40
N HIS A 524 27.19 -7.61 29.31
CA HIS A 524 28.01 -6.42 29.57
C HIS A 524 29.31 -6.72 30.35
N THR A 525 29.58 -7.95 30.72
CA THR A 525 30.86 -8.31 31.35
C THR A 525 31.97 -8.28 30.29
N PRO A 526 33.11 -7.60 30.54
CA PRO A 526 34.23 -7.65 29.61
C PRO A 526 34.75 -9.08 29.43
N MET A 527 34.96 -9.48 28.18
CA MET A 527 35.65 -10.74 27.87
C MET A 527 37.10 -10.71 28.37
N TYR A 528 37.73 -9.53 28.22
CA TYR A 528 39.07 -9.25 28.76
C TYR A 528 39.10 -7.88 29.44
N LYS A 529 39.42 -7.84 30.73
CA LYS A 529 39.52 -6.61 31.52
C LYS A 529 40.94 -6.10 31.52
N ASN A 530 41.10 -4.76 31.44
CA ASN A 530 42.40 -4.08 31.35
C ASN A 530 43.28 -4.57 30.17
N MET A 531 42.64 -4.83 29.02
CA MET A 531 43.31 -5.31 27.80
C MET A 531 42.83 -4.55 26.57
N ARG A 532 43.69 -4.50 25.56
CA ARG A 532 43.38 -4.02 24.21
C ARG A 532 43.91 -5.01 23.18
N TYR A 533 43.48 -4.89 21.94
CA TYR A 533 44.07 -5.66 20.85
C TYR A 533 45.39 -5.03 20.40
N ASN A 534 46.43 -5.83 20.27
CA ASN A 534 47.68 -5.42 19.66
C ASN A 534 47.46 -5.08 18.17
N SER A 535 47.95 -3.92 17.73
CA SER A 535 47.73 -3.43 16.36
C SER A 535 48.36 -4.33 15.28
N SER A 536 49.45 -5.02 15.60
CA SER A 536 50.20 -5.86 14.65
C SER A 536 49.75 -7.32 14.66
N SER A 537 49.57 -7.89 15.87
CA SER A 537 49.22 -9.32 16.01
C SER A 537 47.71 -9.56 16.10
N GLY A 538 46.92 -8.56 16.50
CA GLY A 538 45.50 -8.68 16.80
C GLY A 538 45.19 -9.41 18.10
N ALA A 539 46.20 -9.92 18.82
CA ALA A 539 46.01 -10.61 20.10
C ALA A 539 45.71 -9.61 21.23
N PRO A 540 44.95 -10.03 22.27
CA PRO A 540 44.78 -9.22 23.48
C PRO A 540 46.14 -8.99 24.18
N VAL A 541 46.39 -7.75 24.60
CA VAL A 541 47.57 -7.35 25.37
C VAL A 541 47.15 -6.43 26.52
N GLU A 542 47.86 -6.46 27.62
CA GLU A 542 47.57 -5.62 28.79
C GLU A 542 47.60 -4.12 28.44
N TYR A 543 46.57 -3.41 28.88
CA TYR A 543 46.45 -1.98 28.76
C TYR A 543 45.44 -1.45 29.77
N THR A 544 45.97 -0.86 30.85
CA THR A 544 45.15 -0.38 31.96
C THR A 544 44.13 0.67 31.50
N GLY A 545 42.89 0.52 31.96
CA GLY A 545 41.78 1.45 31.66
C GLY A 545 41.02 1.11 30.38
N THR A 546 41.29 -0.02 29.72
CA THR A 546 40.50 -0.51 28.58
C THR A 546 39.95 -1.88 28.83
N ASN A 547 38.77 -2.16 28.25
CA ASN A 547 38.10 -3.44 28.32
C ASN A 547 37.75 -3.92 26.91
N ILE A 548 37.82 -5.22 26.67
CA ILE A 548 37.42 -5.83 25.42
C ILE A 548 36.03 -6.45 25.62
N THR A 549 35.05 -6.10 24.80
CA THR A 549 33.71 -6.68 24.83
C THR A 549 33.73 -8.16 24.50
N GLY A 550 32.69 -8.89 24.85
CA GLY A 550 32.41 -10.18 24.25
C GLY A 550 32.25 -10.11 22.74
N LEU A 551 32.09 -11.26 22.11
CA LEU A 551 31.80 -11.40 20.68
C LEU A 551 30.35 -11.01 20.41
N LEU A 552 30.15 -10.01 19.57
CA LEU A 552 28.86 -9.44 19.21
C LEU A 552 28.43 -10.01 17.86
N PRO A 553 27.27 -10.65 17.74
CA PRO A 553 26.83 -11.25 16.48
C PRO A 553 26.48 -10.18 15.44
N VAL A 554 26.83 -10.43 14.17
CA VAL A 554 26.57 -9.52 13.08
C VAL A 554 26.42 -10.26 11.76
N LYS A 555 25.61 -9.72 10.84
CA LYS A 555 25.35 -10.31 9.52
C LYS A 555 25.81 -9.35 8.42
N LYS A 556 26.08 -9.90 7.23
CA LYS A 556 26.40 -9.09 6.06
C LYS A 556 25.27 -8.10 5.77
N GLY A 557 25.62 -6.84 5.63
CA GLY A 557 24.69 -5.76 5.35
C GLY A 557 24.26 -4.98 6.58
N ASP A 558 24.47 -5.50 7.80
CA ASP A 558 24.13 -4.79 9.03
C ASP A 558 24.87 -3.46 9.11
N VAL A 559 24.14 -2.42 9.47
CA VAL A 559 24.70 -1.12 9.87
C VAL A 559 24.83 -1.15 11.37
N VAL A 560 26.07 -1.18 11.85
CA VAL A 560 26.38 -1.23 13.27
C VAL A 560 26.57 0.18 13.79
N ARG A 561 25.89 0.51 14.88
CA ARG A 561 26.07 1.76 15.62
C ARG A 561 26.49 1.48 17.04
N ILE A 562 27.57 2.12 17.46
CA ILE A 562 28.11 2.04 18.80
C ILE A 562 27.99 3.44 19.41
N ARG A 563 27.34 3.53 20.57
CA ARG A 563 27.26 4.76 21.38
C ARG A 563 27.96 4.56 22.70
N TRP A 564 28.69 5.56 23.15
CA TRP A 564 29.36 5.54 24.45
C TRP A 564 29.39 6.92 25.11
N LYS A 565 29.63 6.95 26.40
CA LYS A 565 29.90 8.17 27.16
C LYS A 565 31.39 8.22 27.51
N GLY A 566 32.06 9.35 27.28
CA GLY A 566 33.48 9.55 27.58
C GLY A 566 34.17 10.38 26.52
N ASN A 567 35.43 10.75 26.79
CA ASN A 567 36.21 11.64 25.93
C ASN A 567 37.14 10.89 24.95
N THR A 568 36.98 9.57 24.81
CA THR A 568 37.87 8.76 24.00
C THR A 568 37.14 8.26 22.76
N ASP A 569 37.71 8.52 21.60
CA ASP A 569 37.11 8.07 20.34
C ASP A 569 37.42 6.61 20.07
N ILE A 570 36.38 5.86 19.67
CA ILE A 570 36.54 4.51 19.09
C ILE A 570 37.10 4.68 17.69
N SER A 571 38.23 4.05 17.44
CA SER A 571 38.82 3.96 16.10
C SER A 571 38.54 2.57 15.49
N TYR A 572 38.61 2.45 14.16
CA TYR A 572 38.50 1.17 13.50
C TYR A 572 39.53 0.13 14.00
N GLN A 573 40.66 0.55 14.55
CA GLN A 573 41.66 -0.33 15.15
C GLN A 573 41.20 -0.97 16.47
N SER A 574 40.20 -0.38 17.10
CA SER A 574 39.57 -0.88 18.32
C SER A 574 38.63 -2.07 18.07
N ILE A 575 38.32 -2.38 16.81
CA ILE A 575 37.38 -3.42 16.45
C ILE A 575 38.11 -4.62 15.85
N LYS A 576 37.78 -5.83 16.31
CA LYS A 576 38.29 -7.08 15.74
C LYS A 576 37.13 -7.99 15.33
N PHE A 577 37.35 -8.78 14.30
CA PHE A 577 36.32 -9.62 13.70
C PHE A 577 36.68 -11.11 13.88
N PHE A 578 35.64 -11.93 14.01
CA PHE A 578 35.75 -13.35 14.24
C PHE A 578 34.77 -14.12 13.36
N LYS A 579 35.17 -15.31 12.92
CA LYS A 579 34.33 -16.24 12.17
C LYS A 579 33.29 -16.92 13.08
N SER A 580 32.38 -17.69 12.49
CA SER A 580 31.40 -18.49 13.23
C SER A 580 32.02 -19.49 14.19
N ASP A 581 33.24 -19.97 13.89
CA ASP A 581 34.04 -20.84 14.78
C ASP A 581 34.84 -20.05 15.85
N ARG A 582 34.64 -18.74 15.92
CA ARG A 582 35.30 -17.79 16.83
C ARG A 582 36.81 -17.62 16.59
N THR A 583 37.34 -18.12 15.49
CA THR A 583 38.69 -17.77 15.07
C THR A 583 38.75 -16.37 14.52
N GLN A 584 39.81 -15.61 14.85
CA GLN A 584 39.96 -14.25 14.43
C GLN A 584 40.16 -14.14 12.91
N VAL A 585 39.44 -13.21 12.27
CA VAL A 585 39.66 -12.82 10.89
C VAL A 585 40.89 -11.93 10.82
N LYS A 586 41.93 -12.36 10.12
CA LYS A 586 43.11 -11.51 9.84
C LYS A 586 42.75 -10.45 8.83
N VAL A 587 42.72 -9.21 9.24
CA VAL A 587 42.43 -8.06 8.37
C VAL A 587 43.69 -7.21 8.26
N GLY A 588 44.17 -7.01 7.06
CA GLY A 588 45.27 -6.10 6.78
C GLY A 588 44.76 -4.66 6.75
N TYR A 589 44.77 -3.96 7.87
CA TYR A 589 44.45 -2.53 7.90
C TYR A 589 45.60 -1.71 7.36
N THR A 590 45.50 -1.25 6.10
CA THR A 590 46.56 -0.47 5.46
C THR A 590 46.36 1.04 5.59
N SER A 591 45.15 1.53 5.68
CA SER A 591 44.83 2.94 5.98
C SER A 591 43.31 3.13 6.19
N LEU A 592 42.93 4.22 6.89
CA LEU A 592 41.52 4.65 7.01
C LEU A 592 40.88 4.88 5.62
N ALA A 593 41.64 5.50 4.71
CA ALA A 593 41.17 5.74 3.33
C ALA A 593 40.81 4.47 2.54
N ASN A 594 41.44 3.32 2.86
CA ASN A 594 41.09 2.04 2.23
C ASN A 594 39.82 1.42 2.84
N ILE A 595 39.55 1.70 4.10
CA ILE A 595 38.32 1.27 4.78
C ILE A 595 37.12 2.08 4.25
N GLU A 596 37.27 3.40 4.12
CA GLU A 596 36.27 4.30 3.53
C GLU A 596 35.89 3.93 2.08
N LYS A 597 36.85 3.33 1.34
CA LYS A 597 36.62 2.84 -0.03
C LYS A 597 36.13 1.39 -0.10
N GLY A 598 35.87 0.75 1.04
CA GLY A 598 35.44 -0.66 1.08
C GLY A 598 36.53 -1.67 0.67
N GLN A 599 37.81 -1.27 0.69
CA GLN A 599 38.93 -2.08 0.20
C GLN A 599 39.66 -2.88 1.27
N ALA A 600 39.29 -2.71 2.55
CA ALA A 600 40.00 -3.37 3.64
C ALA A 600 39.04 -3.94 4.68
N GLY A 601 38.92 -5.27 4.69
CA GLY A 601 38.22 -6.01 5.74
C GLY A 601 36.69 -5.96 5.68
N PRO A 602 36.02 -6.44 6.76
CA PRO A 602 34.57 -6.58 6.81
C PRO A 602 33.82 -5.28 7.15
N VAL A 603 34.47 -4.13 7.16
CA VAL A 603 33.88 -2.83 7.49
C VAL A 603 33.91 -1.89 6.30
N ILE A 604 32.79 -1.25 6.01
CA ILE A 604 32.66 -0.18 5.02
C ILE A 604 32.05 1.05 5.66
N ASN A 605 32.48 2.25 5.22
CA ASN A 605 31.93 3.54 5.67
C ASN A 605 32.07 3.77 7.19
N PHE A 606 33.20 3.41 7.78
CA PHE A 606 33.44 3.67 9.19
C PHE A 606 33.50 5.19 9.44
N ASN A 607 32.65 5.66 10.33
CA ASN A 607 32.63 7.05 10.80
C ASN A 607 32.50 7.06 12.32
N ALA A 608 33.34 7.82 13.00
CA ALA A 608 33.29 7.96 14.45
C ALA A 608 33.44 9.43 14.85
N ALA A 609 32.50 9.96 15.62
CA ALA A 609 32.51 11.30 16.15
C ALA A 609 31.57 11.44 17.36
N ASN A 610 31.96 12.25 18.35
CA ASN A 610 31.08 12.68 19.45
C ASN A 610 30.40 11.55 20.25
N GLY A 611 31.11 10.48 20.52
CA GLY A 611 30.54 9.33 21.27
C GLY A 611 29.67 8.38 20.46
N VAL A 612 29.73 8.47 19.13
CA VAL A 612 29.05 7.57 18.21
C VAL A 612 30.02 7.07 17.15
N ALA A 613 30.02 5.77 16.87
CA ALA A 613 30.72 5.17 15.72
C ALA A 613 29.74 4.35 14.89
N ASP A 614 29.70 4.60 13.61
CA ASP A 614 28.87 3.89 12.64
C ASP A 614 29.74 3.17 11.62
N PHE A 615 29.34 1.97 11.22
CA PHE A 615 29.93 1.28 10.09
C PHE A 615 28.97 0.25 9.49
N LYS A 616 29.10 0.00 8.20
CA LYS A 616 28.41 -1.10 7.53
C LYS A 616 29.27 -2.34 7.56
N PHE A 617 28.67 -3.49 7.89
CA PHE A 617 29.36 -4.74 7.96
C PHE A 617 29.29 -5.50 6.61
N ASP A 618 30.46 -5.91 6.11
CA ASP A 618 30.58 -6.76 4.92
C ASP A 618 31.27 -8.08 5.27
N SER A 619 30.51 -9.19 5.29
CA SER A 619 31.01 -10.50 5.65
C SER A 619 31.83 -11.20 4.55
N SER A 620 32.40 -10.49 3.59
CA SER A 620 33.19 -11.07 2.49
C SER A 620 34.31 -11.99 2.98
N ASN A 621 34.81 -11.79 4.21
CA ASN A 621 35.87 -12.58 4.84
C ASN A 621 35.35 -13.69 5.79
N GLY A 622 34.04 -13.98 5.78
CA GLY A 622 33.44 -15.00 6.61
C GLY A 622 33.31 -14.62 8.09
N ALA A 623 33.42 -13.33 8.43
CA ALA A 623 33.19 -12.85 9.79
C ALA A 623 31.71 -12.98 10.17
N ALA A 624 31.45 -13.44 11.40
CA ALA A 624 30.12 -13.59 11.99
C ALA A 624 29.97 -12.83 13.31
N TYR A 625 31.07 -12.39 13.89
CA TYR A 625 31.12 -11.64 15.13
C TYR A 625 32.15 -10.52 15.04
N PHE A 626 31.99 -9.51 15.89
CA PHE A 626 33.02 -8.52 16.17
C PHE A 626 33.14 -8.29 17.68
N SER A 627 34.24 -7.71 18.12
CA SER A 627 34.50 -7.31 19.49
C SER A 627 35.20 -5.96 19.51
N ILE A 628 34.99 -5.18 20.57
CA ILE A 628 35.37 -3.77 20.65
C ILE A 628 36.26 -3.53 21.89
N VAL A 629 37.25 -2.67 21.74
CA VAL A 629 38.02 -2.09 22.86
C VAL A 629 37.38 -0.77 23.28
N LEU A 630 37.04 -0.67 24.55
CA LEU A 630 36.40 0.51 25.13
C LEU A 630 37.21 1.03 26.34
N TYR A 631 37.28 2.34 26.49
CA TYR A 631 37.89 3.00 27.62
C TYR A 631 36.92 3.29 28.77
N ASP A 632 35.62 3.12 28.54
CA ASP A 632 34.58 3.34 29.54
C ASP A 632 34.03 2.00 30.03
N THR A 633 33.12 2.06 31.01
CA THR A 633 32.41 0.84 31.46
C THR A 633 31.45 0.36 30.38
N LEU A 634 31.28 -0.94 30.25
CA LEU A 634 30.37 -1.51 29.25
C LEU A 634 28.89 -1.17 29.53
N GLU A 635 28.55 -0.79 30.76
CA GLU A 635 27.22 -0.35 31.16
C GLU A 635 26.76 0.94 30.45
N ASN A 636 27.71 1.77 30.05
CA ASN A 636 27.45 3.03 29.36
C ASN A 636 27.53 2.89 27.83
N VAL A 637 27.70 1.69 27.33
CA VAL A 637 27.87 1.42 25.90
C VAL A 637 26.64 0.71 25.36
N ILE A 638 26.15 1.24 24.23
CA ILE A 638 25.03 0.66 23.48
C ILE A 638 25.56 0.30 22.09
N VAL A 639 25.35 -0.95 21.68
CA VAL A 639 25.71 -1.44 20.36
C VAL A 639 24.45 -1.97 19.69
N THR A 640 24.11 -1.45 18.53
CA THR A 640 22.88 -1.78 17.83
C THR A 640 23.16 -2.07 16.36
N THR A 641 22.24 -2.74 15.71
CA THR A 641 22.28 -2.94 14.26
C THR A 641 21.01 -2.42 13.61
N ASN A 642 21.18 -1.90 12.37
CA ASN A 642 20.05 -1.50 11.50
C ASN A 642 19.15 -0.40 12.10
N GLU A 643 19.69 0.47 12.95
CA GLU A 643 19.00 1.71 13.32
C GLU A 643 18.88 2.63 12.10
N GLU A 644 17.71 3.23 11.91
CA GLU A 644 17.61 4.33 10.96
C GLU A 644 18.53 5.47 11.37
N ILE A 645 19.38 5.88 10.44
CA ILE A 645 20.22 7.08 10.61
C ILE A 645 19.26 8.27 10.40
N ILE A 646 18.78 8.85 11.51
CA ILE A 646 18.00 10.08 11.47
C ILE A 646 18.95 11.26 11.26
#